data_422c8a3cba3017559624685a858b1e6a
#
_entry.id   422c8a3cba3017559624685a858b1e6a
#
_cell.length_a   1.000
_cell.length_b   1.000
_cell.length_c   1.000
_cell.angle_alpha   90.00
_cell.angle_beta   90.00
_cell.angle_gamma   90.00
#
_symmetry.space_group_name_H-M   'P 1'
#
loop_
_entity.id
_entity.type
_entity.pdbx_description
1 polymer ?
#
loop_
_entity_poly.entity_id
_entity_poly.type
_entity_poly.pdbx_seq_one_letter_code
_entity_poly.pdbx_strand_id
1 'polypeptide(L)'
;VAGKWLALPEQYEPAGYGYIIKANQPGGASIHILPMYDHLLTCKKEVPLLARFASKEKSPVEPLLASNAMFSERLGHSGDKFPLAVAQRDALSHYLTQQPGDILAVNGPPGTGKTTLVLSIIATEWARAALNKTEPPVVVATSTNNQAVTNIIEAFGKDFSIGTGPMAGRWLPDVKSFGAYFPSSGRRAEAVKKYQTEDFFNRVESLEYVEDARCFFLEKARAAFPNEKCHSSEQVVDLLHQRLVELSAELEQIEPAWNDLNTIRQERHVISDDLEQYIQDKRTLLLNSTNEISLLTQGKKQWEQYRAGESIMFTLFSWLPAVRTKRHYQMKLFLEATFGERMTAFQGSQPDGIDAFIDGLIEQAHKEQAGYQQQIDHAEDISRRESEAVIRWWEITHSLGYAGETELNLSEADELADTKLRFPAFLLATHYWEGRWLMDMANIDNLQEEKGRKGAKTIKARWLRRMKLTPCVVMTSFMLPHHMLIREHVSGKKYDNGYLYNFADLLIVDEAGQVLPEVAAASFALAKKALVIGDTEQIAPIWNSLPCIDIGNMVEEHILPEGSQEELTEAYALVCESGKSAASGSVMKVAQFNSRYQYDPDLARGMYLYEHRRCFDNIIGYCNTLSYHGKLQPKRGEEKGTIFPAMGYLHIDGKGMQANGGSRYNDFEAKTIAAWLAAHKEEIEHHYNKPLHELVGIVTPFSAQVSAIKSSLRKLDINCSGDENSLTVGTVHSLQGAERAIVLFSPVYSKHEDGGFIDRDSSMLNVAVSRAKDSFLVFGDMDLFEIQPASSPRGLLSKYLFASDNNALQFEYKERQDLNTAQTQISALHGVEQHDVFLNQTFDAIGKSITIVSPWLTWEKLEQTGFLTSMIQARARGIDIT
;
A
#
# COMPACT_ATOMS: atom_id res chain seq x y z
N VAL A 1 -4.91 -19.36 -47.78
CA VAL A 1 -4.73 -19.59 -46.34
C VAL A 1 -5.38 -18.48 -45.56
N ALA A 2 -5.20 -17.21 -45.90
CA ALA A 2 -5.79 -16.07 -45.23
C ALA A 2 -7.34 -16.05 -45.22
N GLY A 3 -8.00 -16.54 -46.28
CA GLY A 3 -9.47 -16.52 -46.38
C GLY A 3 -10.25 -17.45 -45.44
N LYS A 4 -9.54 -18.33 -44.69
CA LYS A 4 -10.17 -19.19 -43.66
C LYS A 4 -10.11 -18.58 -42.23
N TRP A 5 -9.31 -17.57 -41.98
CA TRP A 5 -9.00 -17.08 -40.65
C TRP A 5 -9.47 -15.66 -40.36
N LEU A 6 -9.80 -14.90 -41.41
CA LEU A 6 -10.28 -13.52 -41.25
C LEU A 6 -11.74 -13.45 -41.77
N ALA A 7 -12.70 -13.38 -40.85
CA ALA A 7 -14.01 -12.85 -41.16
C ALA A 7 -13.81 -11.35 -41.43
N LEU A 8 -13.54 -10.96 -42.68
CA LEU A 8 -13.50 -9.57 -43.07
C LEU A 8 -14.92 -9.00 -42.99
N PRO A 9 -15.12 -7.76 -42.47
CA PRO A 9 -16.39 -7.07 -42.59
C PRO A 9 -16.82 -7.01 -44.05
N GLU A 10 -18.13 -7.05 -44.34
CA GLU A 10 -18.72 -7.11 -45.69
C GLU A 10 -18.22 -6.02 -46.67
N GLN A 11 -17.66 -4.95 -46.16
CA GLN A 11 -17.10 -3.83 -46.92
C GLN A 11 -15.66 -4.06 -47.41
N TYR A 12 -15.02 -5.22 -47.12
CA TYR A 12 -13.66 -5.52 -47.57
C TYR A 12 -13.67 -6.78 -48.44
N GLU A 13 -13.18 -6.67 -49.63
CA GLU A 13 -12.88 -7.79 -50.54
C GLU A 13 -11.42 -8.22 -50.43
N PRO A 14 -11.12 -9.55 -50.43
CA PRO A 14 -9.74 -10.04 -50.48
C PRO A 14 -9.08 -9.58 -51.81
N ALA A 15 -8.06 -8.77 -51.74
CA ALA A 15 -7.24 -8.45 -52.90
C ALA A 15 -6.47 -9.69 -53.34
N GLY A 16 -6.25 -9.83 -54.65
CA GLY A 16 -5.46 -10.94 -55.23
C GLY A 16 -3.95 -10.85 -54.91
N TYR A 17 -3.51 -9.83 -54.15
CA TYR A 17 -2.14 -9.60 -53.72
C TYR A 17 -2.11 -8.98 -52.32
N GLY A 18 -1.03 -9.25 -51.61
CA GLY A 18 -0.74 -8.65 -50.29
C GLY A 18 0.74 -8.19 -50.24
N TYR A 19 1.00 -7.19 -49.38
CA TYR A 19 2.34 -6.73 -49.12
C TYR A 19 2.79 -7.22 -47.73
N ILE A 20 3.92 -7.94 -47.68
CA ILE A 20 4.62 -8.23 -46.45
C ILE A 20 5.80 -7.27 -46.38
N ILE A 21 5.73 -6.30 -45.48
CA ILE A 21 6.84 -5.41 -45.21
C ILE A 21 7.64 -5.97 -44.04
N LYS A 22 8.89 -6.36 -44.34
CA LYS A 22 9.80 -6.78 -43.25
C LYS A 22 10.15 -5.53 -42.44
N ALA A 23 9.69 -5.46 -41.19
CA ALA A 23 10.17 -4.44 -40.27
C ALA A 23 11.64 -4.68 -39.97
N ASN A 24 12.49 -3.70 -40.27
CA ASN A 24 13.94 -3.80 -40.05
C ASN A 24 14.33 -3.78 -38.57
N GLN A 25 13.42 -3.40 -37.69
CA GLN A 25 13.54 -3.48 -36.22
C GLN A 25 12.16 -3.65 -35.62
N PRO A 26 11.99 -4.39 -34.51
CA PRO A 26 10.76 -4.37 -33.73
C PRO A 26 10.52 -2.93 -33.28
N GLY A 27 9.57 -2.26 -33.89
CA GLY A 27 9.15 -0.93 -33.49
C GLY A 27 8.31 -0.99 -32.22
N GLY A 28 8.36 0.06 -31.39
CA GLY A 28 7.50 0.20 -30.24
C GLY A 28 8.18 0.03 -28.88
N ALA A 29 7.40 -0.12 -27.86
CA ALA A 29 7.84 -0.14 -26.45
C ALA A 29 8.77 -1.33 -26.13
N SER A 30 8.66 -2.46 -26.85
CA SER A 30 9.40 -3.70 -26.57
C SER A 30 10.85 -3.73 -27.10
N ILE A 31 11.32 -2.66 -27.76
CA ILE A 31 12.64 -2.60 -28.40
C ILE A 31 13.82 -2.94 -27.46
N HIS A 32 13.68 -2.71 -26.16
CA HIS A 32 14.73 -3.00 -25.19
C HIS A 32 14.49 -4.32 -24.43
N ILE A 33 13.26 -4.83 -24.40
CA ILE A 33 12.91 -6.07 -23.71
C ILE A 33 13.25 -7.30 -24.57
N LEU A 34 12.87 -7.32 -25.83
CA LEU A 34 13.07 -8.45 -26.73
C LEU A 34 14.55 -8.88 -26.84
N PRO A 35 15.52 -7.96 -27.09
CA PRO A 35 16.93 -8.35 -27.12
C PRO A 35 17.45 -8.92 -25.79
N MET A 36 16.85 -8.50 -24.66
CA MET A 36 17.20 -9.06 -23.37
C MET A 36 16.65 -10.48 -23.19
N TYR A 37 15.44 -10.77 -23.66
CA TYR A 37 14.91 -12.14 -23.66
C TYR A 37 15.75 -13.05 -24.56
N ASP A 38 16.13 -12.62 -25.78
CA ASP A 38 17.03 -13.36 -26.65
C ASP A 38 18.38 -13.64 -25.97
N HIS A 39 18.91 -12.67 -25.23
CA HIS A 39 20.14 -12.87 -24.46
C HIS A 39 19.94 -13.85 -23.29
N LEU A 40 18.81 -13.80 -22.57
CA LEU A 40 18.47 -14.70 -21.47
C LEU A 40 18.38 -16.17 -21.96
N LEU A 41 17.81 -16.41 -23.15
CA LEU A 41 17.72 -17.76 -23.74
C LEU A 41 19.09 -18.36 -24.02
N THR A 42 20.10 -17.54 -24.28
CA THR A 42 21.47 -18.01 -24.57
C THR A 42 22.42 -17.92 -23.37
N CYS A 43 22.06 -17.14 -22.34
CA CYS A 43 22.87 -16.86 -21.15
C CYS A 43 22.76 -18.02 -20.14
N LYS A 44 23.91 -18.46 -19.60
CA LYS A 44 23.96 -19.48 -18.54
C LYS A 44 24.04 -18.89 -17.12
N LYS A 45 23.84 -17.57 -16.97
CA LYS A 45 23.87 -16.93 -15.65
C LYS A 45 22.61 -17.28 -14.85
N GLU A 46 22.79 -17.61 -13.59
CA GLU A 46 21.67 -17.79 -12.67
C GLU A 46 20.99 -16.46 -12.37
N VAL A 47 19.67 -16.44 -12.44
CA VAL A 47 18.80 -15.28 -12.18
C VAL A 47 17.70 -15.71 -11.20
N PRO A 48 18.01 -15.83 -9.90
CA PRO A 48 17.10 -16.44 -8.90
C PRO A 48 15.74 -15.77 -8.82
N LEU A 49 15.71 -14.43 -8.91
CA LEU A 49 14.45 -13.69 -8.84
C LEU A 49 13.55 -13.93 -10.05
N LEU A 50 14.12 -13.99 -11.27
CA LEU A 50 13.36 -14.39 -12.46
C LEU A 50 12.93 -15.85 -12.39
N ALA A 51 13.78 -16.75 -11.91
CA ALA A 51 13.44 -18.17 -11.72
C ALA A 51 12.24 -18.32 -10.76
N ARG A 52 12.22 -17.54 -9.67
CA ARG A 52 11.06 -17.47 -8.75
C ARG A 52 9.82 -16.94 -9.44
N PHE A 53 9.94 -15.85 -10.18
CA PHE A 53 8.83 -15.25 -10.96
C PHE A 53 8.23 -16.27 -11.94
N ALA A 54 9.07 -17.04 -12.62
CA ALA A 54 8.66 -18.04 -13.60
C ALA A 54 8.26 -19.41 -12.99
N SER A 55 8.42 -19.61 -11.68
CA SER A 55 8.15 -20.88 -11.00
C SER A 55 6.75 -21.40 -11.28
N LYS A 56 6.62 -22.67 -11.61
CA LYS A 56 5.33 -23.38 -11.76
C LYS A 56 4.74 -23.78 -10.40
N GLU A 57 5.56 -23.81 -9.36
CA GLU A 57 5.17 -24.23 -8.02
C GLU A 57 4.85 -23.01 -7.15
N LYS A 58 3.74 -23.09 -6.44
CA LYS A 58 3.31 -22.09 -5.47
C LYS A 58 4.25 -22.13 -4.26
N SER A 59 4.71 -20.97 -3.80
CA SER A 59 5.54 -20.92 -2.60
C SER A 59 4.78 -21.44 -1.37
N PRO A 60 5.43 -22.15 -0.44
CA PRO A 60 4.80 -22.50 0.83
C PRO A 60 4.45 -21.23 1.62
N VAL A 61 3.41 -21.29 2.46
CA VAL A 61 3.05 -20.19 3.36
C VAL A 61 3.86 -20.33 4.64
N GLU A 62 4.54 -19.25 5.01
CA GLU A 62 5.26 -19.12 6.26
C GLU A 62 4.39 -18.37 7.29
N PRO A 63 4.57 -18.62 8.59
CA PRO A 63 3.93 -17.84 9.63
C PRO A 63 4.28 -16.36 9.51
N LEU A 64 3.33 -15.50 9.84
CA LEU A 64 3.59 -14.07 9.94
C LEU A 64 4.56 -13.79 11.11
N LEU A 65 5.34 -12.76 10.95
CA LEU A 65 6.21 -12.27 12.02
C LEU A 65 5.36 -11.80 13.22
N ALA A 66 5.92 -11.89 14.41
CA ALA A 66 5.32 -11.28 15.58
C ALA A 66 5.13 -9.77 15.38
N SER A 67 4.09 -9.23 15.99
CA SER A 67 3.88 -7.78 16.01
C SER A 67 5.13 -7.08 16.54
N ASN A 68 5.55 -6.01 15.88
CA ASN A 68 6.78 -5.24 16.14
C ASN A 68 8.11 -5.97 15.87
N ALA A 69 8.09 -7.14 15.25
CA ALA A 69 9.33 -7.75 14.76
C ALA A 69 10.15 -6.75 13.90
N MET A 70 11.45 -6.86 13.95
CA MET A 70 12.39 -5.97 13.24
C MET A 70 12.26 -4.49 13.66
N PHE A 71 11.90 -4.21 14.93
CA PHE A 71 11.68 -2.85 15.43
C PHE A 71 12.90 -1.94 15.18
N SER A 72 14.09 -2.35 15.63
CA SER A 72 15.35 -1.61 15.47
C SER A 72 15.87 -1.59 14.03
N GLU A 73 15.56 -2.65 13.26
CA GLU A 73 15.98 -2.76 11.86
C GLU A 73 15.27 -1.77 10.93
N ARG A 74 14.08 -1.29 11.30
CA ARG A 74 13.35 -0.23 10.63
C ARG A 74 13.97 1.13 10.95
N LEU A 75 15.13 1.43 10.38
CA LEU A 75 15.99 2.57 10.76
C LEU A 75 15.61 3.89 10.08
N GLY A 76 14.88 3.87 8.97
CA GLY A 76 14.58 5.07 8.19
C GLY A 76 13.09 5.31 7.98
N HIS A 77 12.69 6.57 7.99
CA HIS A 77 11.33 7.00 7.66
C HIS A 77 11.35 8.26 6.78
N SER A 78 10.34 8.40 5.91
CA SER A 78 10.30 9.45 4.89
C SER A 78 9.75 10.80 5.37
N GLY A 79 9.14 10.89 6.54
CA GLY A 79 8.45 12.09 6.99
C GLY A 79 8.55 12.38 8.49
N ASP A 80 8.36 13.65 8.84
CA ASP A 80 8.42 14.17 10.21
C ASP A 80 7.03 14.35 10.87
N LYS A 81 5.93 14.14 10.11
CA LYS A 81 4.57 14.45 10.58
C LYS A 81 3.68 13.21 10.78
N PHE A 82 3.76 12.26 9.87
CA PHE A 82 2.86 11.12 9.83
C PHE A 82 3.64 9.83 9.98
N PRO A 83 3.46 9.10 11.09
CA PRO A 83 4.08 7.80 11.28
C PRO A 83 3.48 6.76 10.33
N LEU A 84 4.16 5.63 10.20
CA LEU A 84 3.61 4.47 9.51
C LEU A 84 2.39 3.93 10.26
N ALA A 85 1.39 3.49 9.52
CA ALA A 85 0.30 2.69 10.04
C ALA A 85 0.78 1.27 10.40
N VAL A 86 0.04 0.57 11.25
CA VAL A 86 0.42 -0.78 11.72
C VAL A 86 0.64 -1.73 10.53
N ALA A 87 -0.30 -1.77 9.58
CA ALA A 87 -0.16 -2.62 8.39
C ALA A 87 1.08 -2.27 7.53
N GLN A 88 1.47 -1.01 7.49
CA GLN A 88 2.68 -0.58 6.78
C GLN A 88 3.96 -1.03 7.51
N ARG A 89 3.98 -0.95 8.85
CA ARG A 89 5.09 -1.46 9.68
C ARG A 89 5.25 -2.96 9.52
N ASP A 90 4.14 -3.69 9.56
CA ASP A 90 4.13 -5.14 9.35
C ASP A 90 4.69 -5.49 7.97
N ALA A 91 4.24 -4.81 6.92
CA ALA A 91 4.74 -5.02 5.56
C ALA A 91 6.24 -4.68 5.44
N LEU A 92 6.70 -3.59 6.06
CA LEU A 92 8.13 -3.22 6.10
C LEU A 92 8.95 -4.27 6.86
N SER A 93 8.46 -4.76 8.00
CA SER A 93 9.15 -5.81 8.79
C SER A 93 9.31 -7.10 7.99
N HIS A 94 8.25 -7.54 7.29
CA HIS A 94 8.31 -8.73 6.41
C HIS A 94 9.23 -8.50 5.20
N TYR A 95 9.27 -7.27 4.66
CA TYR A 95 10.23 -6.91 3.61
C TYR A 95 11.68 -7.07 4.08
N LEU A 96 12.00 -6.68 5.30
CA LEU A 96 13.37 -6.76 5.85
C LEU A 96 13.88 -8.20 6.02
N THR A 97 12.99 -9.20 6.05
CA THR A 97 13.40 -10.62 6.10
C THR A 97 13.67 -11.23 4.73
N GLN A 98 13.38 -10.52 3.62
CA GLN A 98 13.57 -11.04 2.27
C GLN A 98 15.02 -11.34 1.95
N GLN A 99 15.21 -12.48 1.29
CA GLN A 99 16.50 -12.93 0.77
C GLN A 99 16.56 -12.73 -0.77
N PRO A 100 17.76 -12.76 -1.37
CA PRO A 100 17.87 -12.78 -2.82
C PRO A 100 17.04 -13.90 -3.46
N GLY A 101 16.24 -13.54 -4.47
CA GLY A 101 15.27 -14.42 -5.11
C GLY A 101 13.85 -14.31 -4.58
N ASP A 102 13.60 -13.57 -3.49
CA ASP A 102 12.28 -13.43 -2.91
C ASP A 102 11.45 -12.34 -3.58
N ILE A 103 10.13 -12.59 -3.64
CA ILE A 103 9.11 -11.64 -4.09
C ILE A 103 8.14 -11.41 -2.93
N LEU A 104 8.06 -10.18 -2.43
CA LEU A 104 7.03 -9.79 -1.49
C LEU A 104 5.86 -9.14 -2.23
N ALA A 105 4.69 -9.73 -2.13
CA ALA A 105 3.44 -9.11 -2.57
C ALA A 105 2.85 -8.26 -1.44
N VAL A 106 2.46 -7.02 -1.76
CA VAL A 106 1.74 -6.14 -0.85
C VAL A 106 0.44 -5.71 -1.52
N ASN A 107 -0.66 -6.23 -1.02
CA ASN A 107 -2.00 -5.84 -1.45
C ASN A 107 -2.32 -4.48 -0.86
N GLY A 108 -2.39 -3.47 -1.70
CA GLY A 108 -2.59 -2.09 -1.29
C GLY A 108 -3.83 -1.48 -1.93
N PRO A 109 -5.01 -1.59 -1.31
CA PRO A 109 -6.20 -0.86 -1.74
C PRO A 109 -5.98 0.64 -1.88
N PRO A 110 -6.85 1.37 -2.59
CA PRO A 110 -6.74 2.82 -2.70
C PRO A 110 -6.71 3.49 -1.33
N GLY A 111 -5.89 4.53 -1.16
CA GLY A 111 -5.87 5.34 0.07
C GLY A 111 -5.28 4.68 1.33
N THR A 112 -4.62 3.54 1.19
CA THR A 112 -3.97 2.82 2.30
C THR A 112 -2.49 3.16 2.49
N GLY A 113 -1.97 4.16 1.75
CA GLY A 113 -0.61 4.66 1.93
C GLY A 113 0.49 3.79 1.31
N LYS A 114 0.23 3.14 0.16
CA LYS A 114 1.25 2.40 -0.62
C LYS A 114 2.54 3.20 -0.80
N THR A 115 2.41 4.45 -1.21
CA THR A 115 3.54 5.35 -1.45
C THR A 115 4.36 5.58 -0.19
N THR A 116 3.73 5.85 0.94
CA THR A 116 4.42 6.04 2.24
C THR A 116 5.23 4.81 2.63
N LEU A 117 4.68 3.61 2.44
CA LEU A 117 5.41 2.36 2.66
C LEU A 117 6.65 2.26 1.76
N VAL A 118 6.49 2.49 0.46
CA VAL A 118 7.62 2.45 -0.51
C VAL A 118 8.73 3.42 -0.10
N LEU A 119 8.38 4.67 0.20
CA LEU A 119 9.35 5.70 0.58
C LEU A 119 10.07 5.33 1.89
N SER A 120 9.37 4.74 2.86
CA SER A 120 9.95 4.32 4.14
C SER A 120 10.84 3.07 4.01
N ILE A 121 10.49 2.14 3.09
CA ILE A 121 11.38 1.02 2.74
C ILE A 121 12.70 1.56 2.17
N ILE A 122 12.63 2.49 1.22
CA ILE A 122 13.81 3.09 0.60
C ILE A 122 14.63 3.88 1.63
N ALA A 123 13.98 4.66 2.49
CA ALA A 123 14.64 5.39 3.57
C ALA A 123 15.35 4.44 4.54
N THR A 124 14.72 3.33 4.90
CA THR A 124 15.29 2.31 5.79
C THR A 124 16.51 1.65 5.17
N GLU A 125 16.42 1.17 3.93
CA GLU A 125 17.55 0.53 3.24
C GLU A 125 18.73 1.49 3.09
N TRP A 126 18.46 2.75 2.79
CA TRP A 126 19.49 3.77 2.60
C TRP A 126 20.16 4.15 3.92
N ALA A 127 19.39 4.27 5.02
CA ALA A 127 19.92 4.52 6.35
C ALA A 127 20.74 3.33 6.89
N ARG A 128 20.23 2.09 6.70
CA ARG A 128 20.95 0.87 7.11
C ARG A 128 22.28 0.71 6.37
N ALA A 129 22.30 0.99 5.06
CA ALA A 129 23.53 0.94 4.29
C ALA A 129 24.55 2.00 4.78
N ALA A 130 24.10 3.20 5.15
CA ALA A 130 24.94 4.23 5.74
C ALA A 130 25.47 3.81 7.11
N LEU A 131 24.63 3.27 7.99
CA LEU A 131 25.02 2.76 9.31
C LEU A 131 26.10 1.68 9.19
N ASN A 132 25.95 0.75 8.26
CA ASN A 132 26.87 -0.36 8.05
C ASN A 132 28.11 0.00 7.20
N LYS A 133 28.24 1.25 6.76
CA LYS A 133 29.34 1.73 5.87
C LYS A 133 29.49 0.89 4.58
N THR A 134 28.39 0.29 4.10
CA THR A 134 28.36 -0.43 2.81
C THR A 134 28.19 0.56 1.64
N GLU A 135 28.10 0.07 0.40
CA GLU A 135 27.65 0.89 -0.70
C GLU A 135 26.12 1.10 -0.66
N PRO A 136 25.60 2.21 -1.22
CA PRO A 136 24.16 2.46 -1.22
C PRO A 136 23.42 1.40 -2.03
N PRO A 137 22.22 0.99 -1.60
CA PRO A 137 21.42 0.02 -2.35
C PRO A 137 21.02 0.59 -3.70
N VAL A 138 21.05 -0.22 -4.75
CA VAL A 138 20.53 0.13 -6.07
C VAL A 138 19.04 -0.21 -6.10
N VAL A 139 18.20 0.79 -5.91
CA VAL A 139 16.74 0.64 -5.93
C VAL A 139 16.16 1.19 -7.22
N VAL A 140 15.36 0.37 -7.89
CA VAL A 140 14.66 0.74 -9.13
C VAL A 140 13.16 0.53 -8.94
N ALA A 141 12.37 1.59 -9.18
CA ALA A 141 10.92 1.51 -9.18
C ALA A 141 10.38 1.55 -10.61
N THR A 142 9.49 0.62 -10.95
CA THR A 142 8.94 0.46 -12.29
C THR A 142 7.43 0.30 -12.31
N SER A 143 6.82 0.70 -13.42
CA SER A 143 5.46 0.35 -13.82
C SER A 143 5.38 0.34 -15.34
N THR A 144 4.32 -0.17 -15.93
CA THR A 144 4.07 -0.06 -17.39
C THR A 144 3.29 1.20 -17.73
N ASN A 145 2.53 1.72 -16.77
CA ASN A 145 1.75 2.94 -16.94
C ASN A 145 2.60 4.18 -16.64
N ASN A 146 2.69 5.10 -17.59
CA ASN A 146 3.41 6.38 -17.41
C ASN A 146 2.83 7.23 -16.27
N GLN A 147 1.52 7.17 -16.02
CA GLN A 147 0.90 7.89 -14.89
C GLN A 147 1.38 7.34 -13.54
N ALA A 148 1.46 6.01 -13.40
CA ALA A 148 1.98 5.38 -12.20
C ALA A 148 3.45 5.78 -11.96
N VAL A 149 4.29 5.73 -13.01
CA VAL A 149 5.69 6.19 -12.94
C VAL A 149 5.78 7.66 -12.53
N THR A 150 4.91 8.52 -13.09
CA THR A 150 4.87 9.95 -12.73
C THR A 150 4.45 10.15 -11.27
N ASN A 151 3.47 9.41 -10.79
CA ASN A 151 3.04 9.48 -9.39
C ASN A 151 4.17 9.10 -8.43
N ILE A 152 4.94 8.05 -8.74
CA ILE A 152 6.08 7.63 -7.93
C ILE A 152 7.14 8.75 -7.87
N ILE A 153 7.55 9.29 -9.02
CA ILE A 153 8.61 10.32 -9.03
C ILE A 153 8.14 11.63 -8.37
N GLU A 154 6.88 11.99 -8.50
CA GLU A 154 6.32 13.15 -7.80
C GLU A 154 6.33 12.98 -6.28
N ALA A 155 6.05 11.78 -5.78
CA ALA A 155 6.11 11.48 -4.36
C ALA A 155 7.52 11.68 -3.79
N PHE A 156 8.57 11.34 -4.54
CA PHE A 156 9.95 11.61 -4.14
C PHE A 156 10.29 13.10 -3.99
N GLY A 157 9.55 13.96 -4.66
CA GLY A 157 9.72 15.41 -4.55
C GLY A 157 8.81 16.09 -3.53
N LYS A 158 7.65 15.48 -3.24
CA LYS A 158 6.58 16.09 -2.41
C LYS A 158 6.42 15.43 -1.04
N ASP A 159 6.53 14.11 -0.98
CA ASP A 159 6.14 13.33 0.20
C ASP A 159 7.32 13.02 1.12
N PHE A 160 8.58 13.12 0.63
CA PHE A 160 9.71 13.19 1.53
C PHE A 160 9.76 14.53 2.24
N SER A 161 9.75 14.52 3.57
CA SER A 161 9.86 15.75 4.33
C SER A 161 11.25 16.37 4.17
N ILE A 162 11.25 17.69 4.10
CA ILE A 162 12.51 18.47 4.08
C ILE A 162 13.11 18.52 5.49
N GLY A 163 12.31 18.31 6.53
CA GLY A 163 12.72 18.49 7.92
C GLY A 163 12.81 19.95 8.33
N THR A 164 13.32 20.18 9.53
CA THR A 164 13.48 21.51 10.11
C THR A 164 14.88 21.69 10.69
N GLY A 165 15.31 22.94 10.89
CA GLY A 165 16.60 23.24 11.49
C GLY A 165 17.80 23.02 10.56
N PRO A 166 19.03 22.92 11.11
CA PRO A 166 20.25 22.84 10.32
C PRO A 166 20.41 21.57 9.47
N MET A 167 19.71 20.48 9.86
CA MET A 167 19.71 19.22 9.11
C MET A 167 18.67 19.23 7.97
N ALA A 168 17.90 20.29 7.83
CA ALA A 168 16.83 20.37 6.85
C ALA A 168 17.34 20.40 5.40
N GLY A 169 16.59 19.75 4.50
CA GLY A 169 16.79 19.81 3.06
C GLY A 169 17.99 19.01 2.58
N ARG A 170 18.61 19.49 1.51
CA ARG A 170 19.80 18.88 0.89
C ARG A 170 21.01 19.78 1.11
N TRP A 171 22.18 19.17 1.36
CA TRP A 171 23.45 19.89 1.56
C TRP A 171 24.27 20.00 0.27
N LEU A 172 23.70 19.60 -0.86
CA LEU A 172 24.25 19.82 -2.18
C LEU A 172 23.33 20.76 -2.97
N PRO A 173 23.87 21.78 -3.66
CA PRO A 173 23.06 22.69 -4.46
C PRO A 173 22.37 21.94 -5.61
N ASP A 174 21.21 22.41 -6.03
CA ASP A 174 20.42 21.85 -7.14
C ASP A 174 19.90 20.42 -7.00
N VAL A 175 20.23 19.69 -5.94
CA VAL A 175 19.64 18.41 -5.58
C VAL A 175 18.32 18.67 -4.86
N LYS A 176 17.17 18.36 -5.49
CA LYS A 176 15.85 18.73 -4.97
C LYS A 176 14.97 17.53 -4.60
N SER A 177 15.20 16.38 -5.22
CA SER A 177 14.38 15.19 -5.06
C SER A 177 15.24 14.01 -4.61
N PHE A 178 14.60 13.09 -3.88
CA PHE A 178 15.19 11.79 -3.52
C PHE A 178 15.03 10.73 -4.61
N GLY A 179 14.32 11.04 -5.71
CA GLY A 179 14.18 10.17 -6.87
C GLY A 179 14.79 10.78 -8.13
N ALA A 180 15.20 9.92 -9.06
CA ALA A 180 15.54 10.32 -10.42
C ALA A 180 14.62 9.62 -11.41
N TYR A 181 14.22 10.31 -12.46
CA TYR A 181 13.36 9.78 -13.51
C TYR A 181 14.13 9.54 -14.79
N PHE A 182 14.11 8.31 -15.30
CA PHE A 182 14.70 7.94 -16.57
C PHE A 182 13.61 7.68 -17.61
N PRO A 183 13.16 8.72 -18.32
CA PRO A 183 12.06 8.64 -19.26
C PRO A 183 12.45 7.96 -20.56
N SER A 184 11.44 7.51 -21.33
CA SER A 184 11.63 7.16 -22.74
C SER A 184 11.99 8.40 -23.56
N SER A 185 12.62 8.20 -24.73
CA SER A 185 13.10 9.28 -25.60
C SER A 185 12.00 10.29 -25.95
N GLY A 186 10.77 9.85 -26.20
CA GLY A 186 9.65 10.73 -26.53
C GLY A 186 9.18 11.64 -25.40
N ARG A 187 9.50 11.31 -24.12
CA ARG A 187 9.12 12.14 -22.95
C ARG A 187 10.29 12.90 -22.34
N ARG A 188 11.50 12.71 -22.82
CA ARG A 188 12.71 13.31 -22.24
C ARG A 188 12.64 14.83 -22.15
N ALA A 189 12.18 15.50 -23.20
CA ALA A 189 12.12 16.97 -23.27
C ALA A 189 11.18 17.59 -22.21
N GLU A 190 10.11 16.90 -21.88
CA GLU A 190 9.17 17.31 -20.82
C GLU A 190 9.73 16.97 -19.43
N ALA A 191 10.25 15.75 -19.26
CA ALA A 191 10.76 15.25 -18.01
C ALA A 191 11.94 16.07 -17.45
N VAL A 192 12.86 16.51 -18.31
CA VAL A 192 14.03 17.36 -17.94
C VAL A 192 13.59 18.67 -17.29
N LYS A 193 12.43 19.21 -17.65
CA LYS A 193 11.93 20.47 -17.08
C LYS A 193 11.40 20.30 -15.64
N LYS A 194 10.93 19.10 -15.28
CA LYS A 194 10.20 18.84 -14.02
C LYS A 194 10.98 17.98 -13.03
N TYR A 195 11.80 17.07 -13.52
CA TYR A 195 12.40 16.01 -12.69
C TYR A 195 13.92 15.94 -12.84
N GLN A 196 14.58 15.34 -11.84
CA GLN A 196 15.98 14.94 -11.95
C GLN A 196 16.08 13.74 -12.89
N THR A 197 16.75 13.93 -14.03
CA THR A 197 16.91 12.93 -15.08
C THR A 197 18.39 12.59 -15.27
N GLU A 198 18.75 11.82 -16.29
CA GLU A 198 20.16 11.63 -16.67
C GLU A 198 20.89 12.95 -16.95
N ASP A 199 20.20 13.96 -17.49
CA ASP A 199 20.78 15.26 -17.76
C ASP A 199 21.15 16.01 -16.47
N PHE A 200 20.39 15.81 -15.38
CA PHE A 200 20.76 16.27 -14.05
C PHE A 200 22.10 15.67 -13.62
N PHE A 201 22.26 14.34 -13.69
CA PHE A 201 23.54 13.70 -13.32
C PHE A 201 24.68 14.16 -14.19
N ASN A 202 24.48 14.35 -15.51
CA ASN A 202 25.51 14.85 -16.41
C ASN A 202 26.00 16.25 -16.02
N ARG A 203 25.12 17.09 -15.46
CA ARG A 203 25.44 18.42 -14.97
C ARG A 203 26.17 18.39 -13.62
N VAL A 204 25.65 17.66 -12.63
CA VAL A 204 26.26 17.60 -11.29
C VAL A 204 27.57 16.80 -11.28
N GLU A 205 27.74 15.83 -12.15
CA GLU A 205 29.00 15.12 -12.40
C GLU A 205 29.94 15.96 -13.29
N SER A 206 30.31 17.18 -12.83
CA SER A 206 31.31 18.08 -13.44
C SER A 206 32.25 18.62 -12.37
N LEU A 207 33.50 18.93 -12.72
CA LEU A 207 34.51 19.42 -11.76
C LEU A 207 34.09 20.74 -11.13
N GLU A 208 33.53 21.66 -11.93
CA GLU A 208 33.06 22.96 -11.47
C GLU A 208 31.95 22.80 -10.39
N TYR A 209 30.92 21.97 -10.68
CA TYR A 209 29.86 21.73 -9.72
C TYR A 209 30.36 21.08 -8.41
N VAL A 210 31.27 20.11 -8.52
CA VAL A 210 31.80 19.37 -7.33
C VAL A 210 32.54 20.30 -6.39
N GLU A 211 33.27 21.29 -6.91
CA GLU A 211 33.98 22.25 -6.08
C GLU A 211 33.04 23.17 -5.31
N ASP A 212 32.04 23.73 -6.00
CA ASP A 212 31.00 24.55 -5.37
C ASP A 212 30.17 23.73 -4.36
N ALA A 213 29.79 22.52 -4.75
CA ALA A 213 29.02 21.61 -3.91
C ALA A 213 29.77 21.25 -2.61
N ARG A 214 31.09 21.04 -2.68
CA ARG A 214 31.94 20.78 -1.50
C ARG A 214 31.97 21.97 -0.53
N CYS A 215 32.10 23.18 -1.08
CA CYS A 215 32.07 24.40 -0.23
C CYS A 215 30.71 24.54 0.46
N PHE A 216 29.62 24.35 -0.25
CA PHE A 216 28.25 24.44 0.28
C PHE A 216 27.98 23.35 1.33
N PHE A 217 28.39 22.11 1.06
CA PHE A 217 28.28 20.99 2.00
C PHE A 217 29.00 21.28 3.33
N LEU A 218 30.23 21.78 3.27
CA LEU A 218 30.99 22.11 4.47
C LEU A 218 30.43 23.32 5.25
N GLU A 219 29.83 24.29 4.54
CA GLU A 219 29.13 25.41 5.18
C GLU A 219 27.88 24.89 5.95
N LYS A 220 27.06 24.06 5.32
CA LYS A 220 25.90 23.43 5.96
C LYS A 220 26.30 22.55 7.16
N ALA A 221 27.35 21.77 7.02
CA ALA A 221 27.87 20.94 8.10
C ALA A 221 28.32 21.77 9.33
N ARG A 222 29.03 22.89 9.12
CA ARG A 222 29.41 23.81 10.20
C ARG A 222 28.21 24.45 10.90
N ALA A 223 27.14 24.75 10.14
CA ALA A 223 25.89 25.25 10.70
C ALA A 223 25.15 24.17 11.54
N ALA A 224 25.20 22.92 11.10
CA ALA A 224 24.59 21.81 11.82
C ALA A 224 25.39 21.36 13.06
N PHE A 225 26.70 21.46 13.00
CA PHE A 225 27.64 21.02 14.06
C PHE A 225 28.61 22.13 14.48
N PRO A 226 28.14 23.20 15.14
CA PRO A 226 28.94 24.38 15.41
C PRO A 226 30.15 24.13 16.37
N ASN A 227 30.08 23.07 17.15
CA ASN A 227 31.11 22.72 18.12
C ASN A 227 32.11 21.66 17.61
N GLU A 228 31.89 21.18 16.36
CA GLU A 228 32.67 20.08 15.80
C GLU A 228 33.63 20.56 14.68
N LYS A 229 34.65 19.76 14.41
CA LYS A 229 35.58 20.05 13.33
C LYS A 229 35.04 19.60 11.97
N CYS A 230 34.55 20.56 11.18
CA CYS A 230 34.01 20.34 9.84
C CYS A 230 34.91 20.99 8.77
N HIS A 231 36.17 20.50 8.63
CA HIS A 231 37.15 21.05 7.68
C HIS A 231 37.23 20.26 6.37
N SER A 232 36.86 18.99 6.35
CA SER A 232 36.85 18.16 5.16
C SER A 232 35.62 17.31 5.08
N SER A 233 35.28 16.83 3.86
CA SER A 233 34.13 15.95 3.65
C SER A 233 34.24 14.65 4.44
N GLU A 234 35.44 14.12 4.60
CA GLU A 234 35.72 12.89 5.36
C GLU A 234 35.36 13.07 6.85
N GLN A 235 35.80 14.19 7.46
CA GLN A 235 35.47 14.49 8.86
C GLN A 235 33.97 14.61 9.07
N VAL A 236 33.25 15.25 8.14
CA VAL A 236 31.80 15.41 8.23
C VAL A 236 31.11 14.06 8.06
N VAL A 237 31.55 13.22 7.12
CA VAL A 237 31.02 11.86 6.92
C VAL A 237 31.19 11.01 8.17
N ASP A 238 32.37 11.05 8.83
CA ASP A 238 32.57 10.30 10.05
C ASP A 238 31.71 10.82 11.21
N LEU A 239 31.54 12.13 11.33
CA LEU A 239 30.65 12.73 12.33
C LEU A 239 29.18 12.35 12.11
N LEU A 240 28.70 12.44 10.87
CA LEU A 240 27.32 12.03 10.50
C LEU A 240 27.08 10.55 10.79
N HIS A 241 28.07 9.71 10.48
CA HIS A 241 28.00 8.28 10.80
C HIS A 241 27.94 8.04 12.32
N GLN A 242 28.78 8.75 13.11
CA GLN A 242 28.74 8.62 14.57
C GLN A 242 27.34 8.98 15.11
N ARG A 243 26.75 10.10 14.65
CA ARG A 243 25.40 10.49 15.06
C ARG A 243 24.33 9.47 14.65
N LEU A 244 24.49 8.84 13.49
CA LEU A 244 23.59 7.77 13.04
C LEU A 244 23.69 6.53 13.94
N VAL A 245 24.90 6.18 14.38
CA VAL A 245 25.12 5.09 15.36
C VAL A 245 24.47 5.41 16.70
N GLU A 246 24.61 6.65 17.20
CA GLU A 246 23.98 7.10 18.43
C GLU A 246 22.45 6.97 18.36
N LEU A 247 21.80 7.43 17.27
CA LEU A 247 20.36 7.27 17.06
C LEU A 247 19.92 5.80 16.92
N SER A 248 20.72 4.99 16.26
CA SER A 248 20.44 3.54 16.17
C SER A 248 20.43 2.88 17.55
N ALA A 249 21.41 3.26 18.41
CA ALA A 249 21.49 2.75 19.77
C ALA A 249 20.30 3.19 20.64
N GLU A 250 19.79 4.42 20.45
CA GLU A 250 18.58 4.88 21.12
C GLU A 250 17.35 4.05 20.67
N LEU A 251 17.23 3.81 19.36
CA LEU A 251 16.15 3.00 18.80
C LEU A 251 16.16 1.54 19.30
N GLU A 252 17.37 0.96 19.45
CA GLU A 252 17.57 -0.40 19.94
C GLU A 252 17.15 -0.61 21.40
N GLN A 253 17.02 0.44 22.20
CA GLN A 253 16.64 0.34 23.61
C GLN A 253 15.12 0.26 23.82
N ILE A 254 14.31 0.70 22.87
CA ILE A 254 12.85 0.88 23.05
C ILE A 254 12.14 -0.47 23.23
N GLU A 255 12.30 -1.37 22.28
CA GLU A 255 11.61 -2.67 22.32
C GLU A 255 12.04 -3.55 23.51
N PRO A 256 13.34 -3.70 23.84
CA PRO A 256 13.76 -4.43 25.03
C PRO A 256 13.22 -3.85 26.33
N ALA A 257 13.19 -2.53 26.49
CA ALA A 257 12.65 -1.90 27.68
C ALA A 257 11.15 -2.18 27.89
N TRP A 258 10.37 -2.14 26.82
CA TRP A 258 8.95 -2.51 26.85
C TRP A 258 8.74 -4.00 27.16
N ASN A 259 9.53 -4.87 26.53
CA ASN A 259 9.43 -6.31 26.76
C ASN A 259 9.83 -6.69 28.20
N ASP A 260 10.85 -6.05 28.75
CA ASP A 260 11.27 -6.21 30.15
C ASP A 260 10.12 -5.81 31.09
N LEU A 261 9.53 -4.63 30.90
CA LEU A 261 8.39 -4.17 31.68
C LEU A 261 7.21 -5.15 31.61
N ASN A 262 6.86 -5.62 30.43
CA ASN A 262 5.76 -6.57 30.28
C ASN A 262 6.05 -7.94 30.90
N THR A 263 7.28 -8.41 30.82
CA THR A 263 7.71 -9.66 31.47
C THR A 263 7.53 -9.56 33.00
N ILE A 264 7.99 -8.46 33.59
CA ILE A 264 7.85 -8.23 35.05
C ILE A 264 6.37 -8.12 35.44
N ARG A 265 5.54 -7.49 34.63
CA ARG A 265 4.09 -7.41 34.85
C ARG A 265 3.40 -8.77 34.75
N GLN A 266 3.84 -9.64 33.86
CA GLN A 266 3.37 -11.02 33.81
C GLN A 266 3.79 -11.81 35.04
N GLU A 267 5.03 -11.68 35.50
CA GLU A 267 5.50 -12.27 36.76
C GLU A 267 4.65 -11.80 37.93
N ARG A 268 4.33 -10.51 38.03
CA ARG A 268 3.45 -9.92 39.03
C ARG A 268 2.04 -10.54 38.98
N HIS A 269 1.44 -10.58 37.79
CA HIS A 269 0.09 -11.11 37.61
C HIS A 269 -0.05 -12.58 38.03
N VAL A 270 1.01 -13.39 37.86
CA VAL A 270 1.04 -14.78 38.35
C VAL A 270 0.96 -14.85 39.88
N ILE A 271 1.47 -13.83 40.60
CA ILE A 271 1.44 -13.80 42.07
C ILE A 271 0.12 -13.17 42.57
N SER A 272 -0.17 -11.95 42.13
CA SER A 272 -1.38 -11.21 42.47
C SER A 272 -1.55 -10.00 41.59
N ASP A 273 -2.80 -9.66 41.28
CA ASP A 273 -3.12 -8.38 40.64
C ASP A 273 -2.86 -7.18 41.53
N ASP A 274 -3.06 -7.36 42.87
CA ASP A 274 -2.74 -6.40 43.93
C ASP A 274 -1.57 -6.92 44.75
N LEU A 275 -0.37 -6.59 44.33
CA LEU A 275 0.87 -7.04 44.95
C LEU A 275 1.06 -6.39 46.35
N GLU A 276 0.61 -5.15 46.52
CA GLU A 276 0.74 -4.45 47.80
C GLU A 276 -0.15 -5.11 48.89
N GLN A 277 -1.39 -5.44 48.53
CA GLN A 277 -2.27 -6.18 49.43
C GLN A 277 -1.72 -7.60 49.72
N TYR A 278 -1.20 -8.28 48.70
CA TYR A 278 -0.56 -9.60 48.89
C TYR A 278 0.60 -9.56 49.88
N ILE A 279 1.50 -8.60 49.79
CA ILE A 279 2.62 -8.40 50.69
C ILE A 279 2.11 -8.13 52.11
N GLN A 280 1.08 -7.30 52.26
CA GLN A 280 0.52 -6.98 53.55
C GLN A 280 -0.14 -8.21 54.23
N ASP A 281 -0.85 -9.02 53.43
CA ASP A 281 -1.44 -10.28 53.95
C ASP A 281 -0.35 -11.26 54.38
N LYS A 282 0.73 -11.40 53.61
CA LYS A 282 1.88 -12.26 53.96
C LYS A 282 2.64 -11.76 55.17
N ARG A 283 2.83 -10.44 55.32
CA ARG A 283 3.40 -9.84 56.53
C ARG A 283 2.56 -10.12 57.77
N THR A 284 1.25 -10.11 57.63
CA THR A 284 0.33 -10.48 58.71
C THR A 284 0.50 -11.95 59.09
N LEU A 285 0.61 -12.87 58.12
CA LEU A 285 0.87 -14.28 58.35
C LEU A 285 2.25 -14.52 58.99
N LEU A 286 3.28 -13.79 58.55
CA LEU A 286 4.62 -13.82 59.11
C LEU A 286 4.64 -13.40 60.59
N LEU A 287 3.90 -12.33 60.94
CA LEU A 287 3.77 -11.87 62.32
C LEU A 287 3.07 -12.93 63.20
N ASN A 288 2.00 -13.51 62.67
CA ASN A 288 1.26 -14.58 63.38
C ASN A 288 2.16 -15.81 63.60
N SER A 289 2.93 -16.27 62.64
CA SER A 289 3.89 -17.36 62.74
C SER A 289 5.02 -17.03 63.72
N THR A 290 5.50 -15.80 63.74
CA THR A 290 6.49 -15.32 64.74
C THR A 290 5.95 -15.40 66.16
N ASN A 291 4.72 -14.94 66.37
CA ASN A 291 4.05 -15.03 67.67
C ASN A 291 3.81 -16.49 68.08
N GLU A 292 3.47 -17.34 67.10
CA GLU A 292 3.30 -18.76 67.34
C GLU A 292 4.59 -19.45 67.76
N ILE A 293 5.69 -19.20 67.09
CA ILE A 293 7.04 -19.71 67.47
C ILE A 293 7.37 -19.28 68.91
N SER A 294 7.10 -18.00 69.25
CA SER A 294 7.31 -17.49 70.59
C SER A 294 6.49 -18.21 71.59
N LEU A 295 5.20 -18.46 71.36
CA LEU A 295 4.30 -19.20 72.25
C LEU A 295 4.70 -20.67 72.43
N LEU A 296 5.05 -21.32 71.30
CA LEU A 296 5.53 -22.72 71.33
C LEU A 296 6.86 -22.84 72.05
N THR A 297 7.77 -21.93 71.91
CA THR A 297 9.07 -21.91 72.57
C THR A 297 8.88 -21.65 74.09
N GLN A 298 7.99 -20.70 74.48
CA GLN A 298 7.63 -20.48 75.85
C GLN A 298 6.95 -21.69 76.51
N GLY A 299 6.02 -22.29 75.74
CA GLY A 299 5.34 -23.52 76.18
C GLY A 299 6.33 -24.68 76.35
N LYS A 300 7.34 -24.82 75.44
CA LYS A 300 8.41 -25.81 75.55
C LYS A 300 9.19 -25.60 76.87
N LYS A 301 9.59 -24.36 77.13
CA LYS A 301 10.27 -24.00 78.38
C LYS A 301 9.41 -24.31 79.67
N GLN A 302 8.14 -24.06 79.65
CA GLN A 302 7.22 -24.41 80.76
C GLN A 302 7.09 -25.93 80.89
N TRP A 303 7.06 -26.66 79.79
CA TRP A 303 7.06 -28.10 79.79
C TRP A 303 8.35 -28.68 80.39
N GLU A 304 9.50 -28.15 80.05
CA GLU A 304 10.79 -28.54 80.68
C GLU A 304 10.80 -28.25 82.17
N GLN A 305 10.28 -27.11 82.62
CA GLN A 305 10.13 -26.78 84.04
C GLN A 305 9.15 -27.70 84.71
N TYR A 306 8.02 -28.05 84.11
CA TYR A 306 7.09 -29.03 84.64
C TYR A 306 7.78 -30.40 84.84
N ARG A 307 8.49 -30.87 83.86
CA ARG A 307 9.28 -32.11 83.92
C ARG A 307 10.33 -32.08 85.03
N ALA A 308 11.07 -30.99 85.13
CA ALA A 308 12.06 -30.84 86.19
C ALA A 308 11.49 -30.77 87.56
N GLY A 309 10.23 -30.29 87.74
CA GLY A 309 9.47 -30.24 89.02
C GLY A 309 8.70 -31.48 89.28
N GLU A 310 8.67 -32.49 88.46
CA GLU A 310 7.91 -33.70 88.60
C GLU A 310 8.42 -34.52 89.89
N SER A 311 7.50 -34.94 90.71
CA SER A 311 7.86 -35.70 91.96
C SER A 311 8.58 -36.99 91.55
N ILE A 312 9.74 -37.28 92.16
CA ILE A 312 10.53 -38.50 92.00
C ILE A 312 9.64 -39.76 92.29
N MET A 313 8.62 -39.67 93.11
CA MET A 313 7.68 -40.74 93.33
C MET A 313 6.94 -41.23 92.10
N PHE A 314 6.61 -40.32 91.13
CA PHE A 314 5.98 -40.72 89.90
C PHE A 314 6.95 -41.52 88.95
N THR A 315 8.22 -41.19 88.97
CA THR A 315 9.23 -41.94 88.27
C THR A 315 9.54 -43.27 88.85
N LEU A 316 9.71 -43.35 90.18
CA LEU A 316 10.01 -44.61 90.93
C LEU A 316 8.86 -45.59 90.87
N PHE A 317 7.62 -45.13 90.91
CA PHE A 317 6.44 -45.99 90.87
C PHE A 317 5.69 -46.03 89.54
N SER A 318 6.34 -45.64 88.45
CA SER A 318 5.76 -45.60 87.14
C SER A 318 5.32 -46.93 86.55
N TRP A 319 5.75 -48.03 87.11
CA TRP A 319 5.35 -49.39 86.74
C TRP A 319 3.92 -49.74 87.28
N LEU A 320 3.39 -49.02 88.26
CA LEU A 320 2.05 -49.20 88.73
C LEU A 320 1.01 -48.56 87.78
N PRO A 321 -0.05 -49.35 87.39
CA PRO A 321 -1.01 -48.82 86.39
C PRO A 321 -1.71 -47.54 86.86
N ALA A 322 -2.11 -47.43 88.11
CA ALA A 322 -2.82 -46.29 88.69
C ALA A 322 -1.94 -45.01 88.70
N VAL A 323 -0.64 -45.17 89.04
CA VAL A 323 0.32 -44.05 89.05
C VAL A 323 0.58 -43.58 87.67
N ARG A 324 0.73 -44.50 86.74
CA ARG A 324 0.94 -44.18 85.29
C ARG A 324 -0.25 -43.46 84.72
N THR A 325 -1.49 -43.88 85.03
CA THR A 325 -2.71 -43.24 84.56
C THR A 325 -2.82 -41.80 85.14
N LYS A 326 -2.54 -41.63 86.43
CA LYS A 326 -2.59 -40.30 87.08
C LYS A 326 -1.53 -39.38 86.53
N ARG A 327 -0.30 -39.84 86.33
CA ARG A 327 0.78 -39.12 85.67
C ARG A 327 0.39 -38.67 84.26
N HIS A 328 -0.11 -39.61 83.46
CA HIS A 328 -0.55 -39.33 82.14
C HIS A 328 -1.67 -38.28 82.08
N TYR A 329 -2.61 -38.38 82.97
CA TYR A 329 -3.73 -37.40 83.05
C TYR A 329 -3.23 -36.02 83.47
N GLN A 330 -2.31 -35.87 84.42
CA GLN A 330 -1.71 -34.57 84.79
C GLN A 330 -0.87 -33.99 83.70
N MET A 331 -0.10 -34.80 83.01
CA MET A 331 0.65 -34.39 81.83
C MET A 331 -0.29 -33.87 80.76
N LYS A 332 -1.35 -34.60 80.45
CA LYS A 332 -2.34 -34.22 79.45
C LYS A 332 -3.03 -32.89 79.82
N LEU A 333 -3.45 -32.72 81.00
CA LEU A 333 -4.02 -31.45 81.47
C LEU A 333 -3.07 -30.26 81.35
N PHE A 334 -1.80 -30.47 81.73
CA PHE A 334 -0.77 -29.43 81.54
C PHE A 334 -0.51 -29.07 80.05
N LEU A 335 -0.43 -30.07 79.22
CA LEU A 335 -0.22 -29.88 77.82
C LEU A 335 -1.39 -29.19 77.10
N GLU A 336 -2.62 -29.61 77.49
CA GLU A 336 -3.84 -28.93 76.97
C GLU A 336 -3.94 -27.50 77.47
N ALA A 337 -3.59 -27.22 78.75
CA ALA A 337 -3.57 -25.84 79.23
C ALA A 337 -2.49 -24.97 78.61
N THR A 338 -1.33 -25.53 78.22
CA THR A 338 -0.20 -24.80 77.72
C THR A 338 -0.26 -24.64 76.18
N PHE A 339 -0.66 -25.70 75.46
CA PHE A 339 -0.63 -25.73 73.99
C PHE A 339 -2.00 -25.79 73.35
N GLY A 340 -3.10 -25.91 74.16
CA GLY A 340 -4.49 -25.91 73.67
C GLY A 340 -4.76 -27.04 72.64
N GLU A 341 -5.57 -26.74 71.65
CA GLU A 341 -5.99 -27.73 70.66
C GLU A 341 -4.83 -28.31 69.77
N ARG A 342 -3.64 -27.69 69.76
CA ARG A 342 -2.45 -28.21 69.05
C ARG A 342 -1.98 -29.56 69.50
N MET A 343 -2.26 -29.88 70.77
CA MET A 343 -1.95 -31.22 71.36
C MET A 343 -2.97 -32.33 71.05
N THR A 344 -4.11 -32.02 70.48
CA THR A 344 -5.12 -33.00 70.05
C THR A 344 -4.64 -34.01 69.05
N ALA A 345 -3.70 -33.61 68.23
CA ALA A 345 -3.07 -34.51 67.24
C ALA A 345 -2.03 -35.47 67.85
N PHE A 346 -1.57 -35.21 69.02
CA PHE A 346 -0.57 -36.08 69.69
C PHE A 346 -1.19 -37.28 70.32
N GLN A 347 -0.82 -38.48 69.85
CA GLN A 347 -1.35 -39.79 70.42
C GLN A 347 -0.35 -40.51 71.33
N GLY A 348 0.77 -39.91 71.62
CA GLY A 348 1.83 -40.51 72.45
C GLY A 348 1.61 -40.32 73.95
N SER A 349 2.20 -41.19 74.77
CA SER A 349 2.15 -41.13 76.25
C SER A 349 3.53 -41.05 76.90
N GLN A 350 4.60 -40.99 76.13
CA GLN A 350 5.97 -40.92 76.63
C GLN A 350 6.51 -39.44 76.52
N PRO A 351 7.25 -38.99 77.60
CA PRO A 351 7.79 -37.62 77.61
C PRO A 351 8.69 -37.31 76.49
N ASP A 352 9.58 -38.20 76.04
CA ASP A 352 10.46 -37.97 74.88
C ASP A 352 9.70 -37.84 73.58
N GLY A 353 8.55 -38.52 73.46
CA GLY A 353 7.65 -38.36 72.31
C GLY A 353 6.95 -37.00 72.32
N ILE A 354 6.71 -36.37 73.49
CA ILE A 354 6.16 -35.01 73.57
C ILE A 354 7.20 -33.95 73.17
N ASP A 355 8.42 -34.13 73.68
CA ASP A 355 9.53 -33.23 73.28
C ASP A 355 9.71 -33.20 71.76
N ALA A 356 9.83 -34.38 71.10
CA ALA A 356 9.94 -34.50 69.65
C ALA A 356 8.70 -33.91 68.95
N PHE A 357 7.51 -34.02 69.44
CA PHE A 357 6.30 -33.44 68.88
C PHE A 357 6.30 -31.90 68.97
N ILE A 358 6.68 -31.33 70.12
CA ILE A 358 6.80 -29.88 70.32
C ILE A 358 7.92 -29.33 69.42
N ASP A 359 9.06 -30.02 69.34
CA ASP A 359 10.14 -29.62 68.42
C ASP A 359 9.69 -29.64 66.95
N GLY A 360 8.92 -30.70 66.60
CA GLY A 360 8.32 -30.77 65.28
C GLY A 360 7.37 -29.59 64.95
N LEU A 361 6.55 -29.17 65.92
CA LEU A 361 5.67 -28.00 65.77
C LEU A 361 6.49 -26.70 65.60
N ILE A 362 7.56 -26.53 66.42
CA ILE A 362 8.44 -25.37 66.29
C ILE A 362 9.17 -25.35 64.94
N GLU A 363 9.69 -26.52 64.54
CA GLU A 363 10.36 -26.64 63.20
C GLU A 363 9.39 -26.33 62.06
N GLN A 364 8.15 -26.88 62.14
CA GLN A 364 7.12 -26.55 61.15
C GLN A 364 6.81 -25.07 61.12
N ALA A 365 6.60 -24.42 62.27
CA ALA A 365 6.33 -22.98 62.32
C ALA A 365 7.51 -22.14 61.79
N HIS A 366 8.75 -22.54 62.05
CA HIS A 366 9.93 -21.91 61.44
C HIS A 366 9.97 -22.06 59.91
N LYS A 367 9.60 -23.25 59.41
CA LYS A 367 9.51 -23.50 57.98
C LYS A 367 8.45 -22.64 57.32
N GLU A 368 7.28 -22.52 57.97
CA GLU A 368 6.20 -21.64 57.49
C GLU A 368 6.63 -20.17 57.55
N GLN A 369 7.28 -19.73 58.61
CA GLN A 369 7.85 -18.40 58.77
C GLN A 369 8.84 -18.09 57.65
N ALA A 370 9.80 -19.00 57.37
CA ALA A 370 10.76 -18.86 56.30
C ALA A 370 10.08 -18.81 54.91
N GLY A 371 9.02 -19.63 54.72
CA GLY A 371 8.23 -19.60 53.49
C GLY A 371 7.52 -18.27 53.28
N TYR A 372 6.88 -17.68 54.32
CA TYR A 372 6.25 -16.36 54.22
C TYR A 372 7.29 -15.25 53.94
N GLN A 373 8.44 -15.27 54.62
CA GLN A 373 9.51 -14.31 54.36
C GLN A 373 10.01 -14.39 52.92
N GLN A 374 10.25 -15.60 52.42
CA GLN A 374 10.68 -15.78 51.02
C GLN A 374 9.64 -15.25 50.01
N GLN A 375 8.33 -15.46 50.28
CA GLN A 375 7.26 -14.93 49.43
C GLN A 375 7.19 -13.40 49.49
N ILE A 376 7.41 -12.79 50.65
CA ILE A 376 7.49 -11.33 50.79
C ILE A 376 8.69 -10.78 50.00
N ASP A 377 9.87 -11.33 50.22
CA ASP A 377 11.11 -10.87 49.56
C ASP A 377 10.99 -10.97 48.04
N HIS A 378 10.38 -12.05 47.53
CA HIS A 378 10.13 -12.23 46.08
C HIS A 378 9.13 -11.20 45.56
N ALA A 379 8.04 -10.94 46.26
CA ALA A 379 7.03 -9.96 45.85
C ALA A 379 7.60 -8.52 45.90
N GLU A 380 8.40 -8.19 46.90
CA GLU A 380 9.09 -6.89 47.03
C GLU A 380 10.12 -6.69 45.94
N ASP A 381 10.87 -7.74 45.53
CA ASP A 381 11.81 -7.67 44.39
C ASP A 381 11.09 -7.38 43.08
N ILE A 382 9.96 -8.07 42.83
CA ILE A 382 9.13 -7.81 41.64
C ILE A 382 8.62 -6.37 41.64
N SER A 383 8.09 -5.89 42.78
CA SER A 383 7.61 -4.50 42.90
C SER A 383 8.69 -3.46 42.62
N ARG A 384 9.90 -3.69 43.15
CA ARG A 384 11.08 -2.84 42.88
C ARG A 384 11.47 -2.86 41.43
N ARG A 385 11.60 -4.06 40.82
CA ARG A 385 11.95 -4.23 39.41
C ARG A 385 10.91 -3.60 38.49
N GLU A 386 9.62 -3.71 38.79
CA GLU A 386 8.56 -3.07 38.02
C GLU A 386 8.70 -1.54 38.08
N SER A 387 8.90 -0.98 39.26
CA SER A 387 9.10 0.47 39.43
C SER A 387 10.30 0.99 38.63
N GLU A 388 11.41 0.28 38.66
CA GLU A 388 12.62 0.61 37.89
C GLU A 388 12.37 0.52 36.38
N ALA A 389 11.64 -0.52 35.91
CA ALA A 389 11.30 -0.70 34.50
C ALA A 389 10.30 0.37 34.00
N VAL A 390 9.31 0.74 34.82
CA VAL A 390 8.38 1.84 34.53
C VAL A 390 9.14 3.17 34.39
N ILE A 391 10.05 3.49 35.31
CA ILE A 391 10.85 4.73 35.23
C ILE A 391 11.67 4.75 33.93
N ARG A 392 12.33 3.63 33.60
CA ARG A 392 13.10 3.50 32.36
C ARG A 392 12.24 3.71 31.13
N TRP A 393 11.03 3.11 31.11
CA TRP A 393 10.07 3.27 30.00
C TRP A 393 9.61 4.73 29.85
N TRP A 394 9.34 5.41 30.96
CA TRP A 394 9.02 6.83 30.97
C TRP A 394 10.18 7.69 30.46
N GLU A 395 11.42 7.44 30.87
CA GLU A 395 12.59 8.14 30.38
C GLU A 395 12.72 8.02 28.85
N ILE A 396 12.54 6.81 28.31
CA ILE A 396 12.58 6.56 26.86
C ILE A 396 11.46 7.32 26.15
N THR A 397 10.21 7.19 26.60
CA THR A 397 9.08 7.85 25.94
C THR A 397 9.14 9.38 26.02
N HIS A 398 9.66 9.94 27.11
CA HIS A 398 9.91 11.36 27.22
C HIS A 398 11.06 11.83 26.29
N SER A 399 12.10 11.05 26.09
CA SER A 399 13.17 11.37 25.13
C SER A 399 12.63 11.42 23.69
N LEU A 400 11.59 10.66 23.38
CA LEU A 400 10.86 10.74 22.12
C LEU A 400 9.93 11.98 22.01
N GLY A 401 9.91 12.84 23.04
CA GLY A 401 9.11 14.05 23.08
C GLY A 401 7.66 13.84 23.52
N TYR A 402 7.34 12.70 24.15
CA TYR A 402 6.02 12.49 24.75
C TYR A 402 5.90 13.29 26.05
N ALA A 403 4.87 14.11 26.15
CA ALA A 403 4.60 14.97 27.31
C ALA A 403 3.26 14.64 28.00
N GLY A 404 2.62 13.51 27.64
CA GLY A 404 1.36 13.07 28.24
C GLY A 404 1.54 12.42 29.61
N GLU A 405 0.43 12.22 30.31
CA GLU A 405 0.41 11.60 31.65
C GLU A 405 0.07 10.09 31.60
N THR A 406 -0.36 9.58 30.44
CA THR A 406 -0.68 8.16 30.26
C THR A 406 0.53 7.38 29.78
N GLU A 407 0.71 6.16 30.25
CA GLU A 407 1.75 5.28 29.75
C GLU A 407 1.47 4.87 28.31
N LEU A 408 2.44 5.04 27.42
CA LEU A 408 2.36 4.59 26.03
C LEU A 408 2.60 3.08 25.95
N ASN A 409 1.88 2.43 25.04
CA ASN A 409 2.23 1.08 24.62
C ASN A 409 3.35 1.12 23.55
N LEU A 410 3.90 -0.06 23.20
CA LEU A 410 5.00 -0.15 22.24
C LEU A 410 4.62 0.37 20.84
N SER A 411 3.37 0.15 20.41
CA SER A 411 2.92 0.64 19.09
C SER A 411 2.85 2.17 19.03
N GLU A 412 2.43 2.80 20.11
CA GLU A 412 2.39 4.27 20.22
C GLU A 412 3.81 4.86 20.31
N ALA A 413 4.71 4.19 21.04
CA ALA A 413 6.13 4.58 21.07
C ALA A 413 6.79 4.40 19.70
N ASP A 414 6.41 3.37 18.94
CA ASP A 414 6.86 3.12 17.58
C ASP A 414 6.41 4.24 16.61
N GLU A 415 5.21 4.78 16.79
CA GLU A 415 4.72 5.95 16.03
C GLU A 415 5.57 7.21 16.30
N LEU A 416 5.93 7.43 17.53
CA LEU A 416 6.84 8.53 17.87
C LEU A 416 8.24 8.29 17.31
N ALA A 417 8.75 7.07 17.40
CA ALA A 417 10.06 6.71 16.88
C ALA A 417 10.19 6.96 15.36
N ASP A 418 9.11 6.77 14.58
CA ASP A 418 9.12 7.07 13.13
C ASP A 418 9.50 8.52 12.87
N THR A 419 8.92 9.48 13.61
CA THR A 419 9.11 10.91 13.38
C THR A 419 10.27 11.51 14.17
N LYS A 420 10.66 10.91 15.30
CA LYS A 420 11.66 11.46 16.23
C LYS A 420 13.04 10.81 16.13
N LEU A 421 13.12 9.57 15.68
CA LEU A 421 14.40 8.85 15.51
C LEU A 421 14.64 8.44 14.06
N ARG A 422 13.68 7.75 13.42
CA ARG A 422 13.87 7.18 12.07
C ARG A 422 13.94 8.25 10.98
N PHE A 423 13.14 9.30 11.07
CA PHE A 423 13.24 10.41 10.13
C PHE A 423 14.56 11.21 10.32
N PRO A 424 15.01 11.60 11.52
CA PRO A 424 16.36 12.13 11.74
C PRO A 424 17.47 11.20 11.26
N ALA A 425 17.37 9.90 11.47
CA ALA A 425 18.33 8.93 10.94
C ALA A 425 18.40 8.95 9.41
N PHE A 426 17.26 9.07 8.74
CA PHE A 426 17.21 9.25 7.28
C PHE A 426 17.89 10.55 6.83
N LEU A 427 17.70 11.68 7.54
CA LEU A 427 18.37 12.93 7.22
C LEU A 427 19.90 12.82 7.41
N LEU A 428 20.36 12.20 8.50
CA LEU A 428 21.77 11.93 8.73
C LEU A 428 22.36 11.06 7.61
N ALA A 429 21.65 10.00 7.23
CA ALA A 429 22.04 9.14 6.11
C ALA A 429 22.08 9.92 4.79
N THR A 430 21.15 10.85 4.57
CA THR A 430 21.14 11.71 3.39
C THR A 430 22.44 12.49 3.27
N HIS A 431 22.83 13.20 4.30
CA HIS A 431 24.05 14.00 4.29
C HIS A 431 25.33 13.16 4.33
N TYR A 432 25.29 12.00 4.96
CA TYR A 432 26.36 11.01 4.89
C TYR A 432 26.62 10.59 3.42
N TRP A 433 25.57 10.28 2.67
CA TRP A 433 25.71 9.90 1.26
C TRP A 433 26.15 11.06 0.37
N GLU A 434 25.67 12.27 0.63
CA GLU A 434 26.16 13.49 -0.07
C GLU A 434 27.67 13.68 0.12
N GLY A 435 28.17 13.52 1.34
CA GLY A 435 29.61 13.55 1.64
C GLY A 435 30.37 12.42 0.95
N ARG A 436 29.85 11.19 0.98
CA ARG A 436 30.42 10.04 0.28
C ARG A 436 30.45 10.24 -1.25
N TRP A 437 29.41 10.87 -1.80
CA TRP A 437 29.40 11.22 -3.22
C TRP A 437 30.50 12.22 -3.58
N LEU A 438 30.73 13.25 -2.76
CA LEU A 438 31.85 14.21 -2.95
C LEU A 438 33.22 13.52 -2.91
N MET A 439 33.41 12.57 -2.01
CA MET A 439 34.63 11.77 -1.93
C MET A 439 34.81 10.90 -3.18
N ASP A 440 33.76 10.24 -3.67
CA ASP A 440 33.85 9.47 -4.90
C ASP A 440 34.21 10.34 -6.12
N MET A 441 33.60 11.52 -6.23
CA MET A 441 33.88 12.46 -7.32
C MET A 441 35.31 12.97 -7.30
N ALA A 442 35.91 13.16 -6.10
CA ALA A 442 37.32 13.57 -5.96
C ALA A 442 38.31 12.48 -6.43
N ASN A 443 37.90 11.22 -6.44
CA ASN A 443 38.72 10.05 -6.83
C ASN A 443 38.62 9.70 -8.33
N ILE A 444 37.92 10.48 -9.14
CA ILE A 444 37.80 10.22 -10.59
C ILE A 444 38.82 11.04 -11.35
N ASP A 445 39.89 10.41 -11.84
CA ASP A 445 40.97 11.08 -12.56
C ASP A 445 40.51 11.74 -13.88
N ASN A 446 39.64 11.08 -14.64
CA ASN A 446 39.14 11.56 -15.93
C ASN A 446 37.65 11.23 -16.11
N LEU A 447 36.80 12.17 -15.76
CA LEU A 447 35.35 12.03 -15.82
C LEU A 447 34.81 11.87 -17.25
N GLN A 448 35.41 12.52 -18.24
CA GLN A 448 35.00 12.41 -19.65
C GLN A 448 35.28 11.01 -20.21
N GLU A 449 36.41 10.45 -19.87
CA GLU A 449 36.75 9.09 -20.24
C GLU A 449 35.85 8.06 -19.57
N GLU A 450 35.57 8.27 -18.28
CA GLU A 450 34.63 7.42 -17.52
C GLU A 450 33.24 7.42 -18.14
N LYS A 451 32.72 8.59 -18.55
CA LYS A 451 31.40 8.71 -19.22
C LYS A 451 31.33 7.92 -20.54
N GLY A 452 32.41 7.81 -21.27
CA GLY A 452 32.50 7.05 -22.53
C GLY A 452 32.56 5.52 -22.34
N ARG A 453 32.98 5.02 -21.18
CA ARG A 453 33.15 3.57 -20.93
C ARG A 453 31.82 2.91 -20.66
N LYS A 454 31.59 1.72 -21.26
CA LYS A 454 30.35 0.93 -21.17
C LYS A 454 30.55 -0.47 -20.58
N GLY A 455 31.72 -0.77 -20.00
CA GLY A 455 32.00 -2.04 -19.31
C GLY A 455 31.26 -2.15 -17.97
N ALA A 456 31.04 -3.39 -17.53
CA ALA A 456 30.28 -3.68 -16.31
C ALA A 456 30.81 -2.94 -15.06
N LYS A 457 32.13 -2.91 -14.86
CA LYS A 457 32.76 -2.23 -13.71
C LYS A 457 32.41 -0.73 -13.66
N THR A 458 32.52 -0.06 -14.80
CA THR A 458 32.27 1.39 -14.91
C THR A 458 30.78 1.71 -14.74
N ILE A 459 29.92 0.94 -15.40
CA ILE A 459 28.44 1.14 -15.28
C ILE A 459 27.99 0.90 -13.83
N LYS A 460 28.46 -0.16 -13.15
CA LYS A 460 28.16 -0.41 -11.74
C LYS A 460 28.63 0.74 -10.85
N ALA A 461 29.86 1.21 -10.99
CA ALA A 461 30.39 2.32 -10.23
C ALA A 461 29.58 3.61 -10.42
N ARG A 462 29.13 3.88 -11.65
CA ARG A 462 28.26 5.00 -11.99
C ARG A 462 26.89 4.90 -11.32
N TRP A 463 26.27 3.72 -11.32
CA TRP A 463 25.02 3.48 -10.59
C TRP A 463 25.20 3.74 -9.09
N LEU A 464 26.18 3.13 -8.45
CA LEU A 464 26.44 3.29 -7.01
C LEU A 464 26.71 4.75 -6.63
N ARG A 465 27.46 5.49 -7.45
CA ARG A 465 27.70 6.91 -7.25
C ARG A 465 26.40 7.72 -7.33
N ARG A 466 25.54 7.46 -8.32
CA ARG A 466 24.25 8.15 -8.48
C ARG A 466 23.27 7.80 -7.37
N MET A 467 23.30 6.57 -6.85
CA MET A 467 22.49 6.17 -5.70
C MET A 467 22.87 6.90 -4.40
N LYS A 468 24.06 7.50 -4.31
CA LYS A 468 24.43 8.39 -3.20
C LYS A 468 23.73 9.74 -3.24
N LEU A 469 23.19 10.15 -4.39
CA LEU A 469 22.40 11.38 -4.53
C LEU A 469 20.90 11.13 -4.51
N THR A 470 20.47 10.05 -5.14
CA THR A 470 19.06 9.70 -5.28
C THR A 470 18.88 8.21 -4.99
N PRO A 471 18.35 7.84 -3.81
CA PRO A 471 18.23 6.44 -3.39
C PRO A 471 17.37 5.57 -4.28
N CYS A 472 16.60 6.15 -5.20
CA CYS A 472 15.76 5.40 -6.13
C CYS A 472 15.74 6.03 -7.52
N VAL A 473 15.79 5.17 -8.55
CA VAL A 473 15.54 5.56 -9.93
C VAL A 473 14.20 5.01 -10.39
N VAL A 474 13.38 5.86 -10.99
CA VAL A 474 12.03 5.53 -11.46
C VAL A 474 12.03 5.51 -13.00
N MET A 475 11.48 4.45 -13.59
CA MET A 475 11.34 4.32 -15.04
C MET A 475 10.23 3.33 -15.40
N THR A 476 9.84 3.27 -16.66
CA THR A 476 8.96 2.19 -17.11
C THR A 476 9.73 0.87 -17.20
N SER A 477 9.05 -0.26 -17.00
CA SER A 477 9.65 -1.60 -17.17
C SER A 477 10.27 -1.80 -18.55
N PHE A 478 9.80 -1.08 -19.56
CA PHE A 478 10.36 -1.08 -20.93
C PHE A 478 11.76 -0.47 -21.00
N MET A 479 12.10 0.49 -20.11
CA MET A 479 13.37 1.21 -20.13
C MET A 479 14.47 0.56 -19.29
N LEU A 480 14.11 -0.24 -18.28
CA LEU A 480 15.10 -0.80 -17.35
C LEU A 480 16.18 -1.65 -18.05
N PRO A 481 15.85 -2.55 -19.01
CA PRO A 481 16.88 -3.28 -19.75
C PRO A 481 17.88 -2.37 -20.46
N HIS A 482 17.43 -1.24 -21.01
CA HIS A 482 18.31 -0.27 -21.68
C HIS A 482 19.35 0.33 -20.73
N HIS A 483 18.95 0.71 -19.50
CA HIS A 483 19.82 1.33 -18.52
C HIS A 483 20.75 0.35 -17.80
N MET A 484 20.44 -0.94 -17.88
CA MET A 484 21.27 -2.04 -17.36
C MET A 484 22.15 -2.70 -18.43
N LEU A 485 22.17 -2.16 -19.67
CA LEU A 485 22.97 -2.65 -20.77
C LEU A 485 24.46 -2.37 -20.55
N ILE A 486 25.29 -3.37 -20.79
CA ILE A 486 26.75 -3.28 -20.73
C ILE A 486 27.38 -3.81 -22.01
N ARG A 487 28.67 -3.54 -22.19
CA ARG A 487 29.52 -4.15 -23.24
C ARG A 487 30.44 -5.19 -22.59
N GLU A 488 30.27 -6.42 -22.99
CA GLU A 488 31.11 -7.54 -22.56
C GLU A 488 32.12 -7.88 -23.63
N HIS A 489 33.37 -8.09 -23.26
CA HIS A 489 34.42 -8.52 -24.19
C HIS A 489 34.28 -10.02 -24.47
N VAL A 490 34.21 -10.39 -25.72
CA VAL A 490 34.06 -11.80 -26.16
C VAL A 490 35.40 -12.38 -26.65
N SER A 491 36.02 -11.74 -27.61
CA SER A 491 37.34 -12.16 -28.10
C SER A 491 38.00 -11.08 -28.94
N GLY A 492 39.29 -10.89 -28.84
CA GLY A 492 40.08 -9.93 -29.62
C GLY A 492 39.54 -8.50 -29.41
N LYS A 493 39.02 -7.88 -30.48
CA LYS A 493 38.38 -6.55 -30.45
C LYS A 493 36.85 -6.60 -30.46
N LYS A 494 36.26 -7.81 -30.35
CA LYS A 494 34.81 -7.99 -30.46
C LYS A 494 34.16 -7.82 -29.05
N TYR A 495 33.18 -6.97 -29.01
CA TYR A 495 32.34 -6.72 -27.83
C TYR A 495 30.89 -7.00 -28.21
N ASP A 496 30.21 -7.73 -27.36
CA ASP A 496 28.77 -7.96 -27.47
C ASP A 496 28.00 -7.25 -26.34
N ASN A 497 26.70 -7.12 -26.52
CA ASN A 497 25.82 -6.58 -25.51
C ASN A 497 25.60 -7.64 -24.41
N GLY A 498 25.72 -7.23 -23.18
CA GLY A 498 25.33 -7.99 -22.01
C GLY A 498 24.47 -7.16 -21.08
N TYR A 499 24.04 -7.71 -19.95
CA TYR A 499 23.20 -7.02 -19.00
C TYR A 499 23.71 -7.21 -17.57
N LEU A 500 23.43 -6.23 -16.70
CA LEU A 500 23.74 -6.31 -15.25
C LEU A 500 22.72 -7.17 -14.53
N TYR A 501 22.78 -8.48 -14.73
CA TYR A 501 21.90 -9.45 -14.02
C TYR A 501 22.16 -9.43 -12.52
N ASN A 502 21.09 -9.56 -11.71
CA ASN A 502 21.12 -9.55 -10.24
C ASN A 502 21.86 -8.34 -9.66
N PHE A 503 21.83 -7.20 -10.32
CA PHE A 503 22.58 -6.02 -9.89
C PHE A 503 21.77 -5.09 -9.00
N ALA A 504 20.53 -4.76 -9.40
CA ALA A 504 19.66 -3.96 -8.55
C ALA A 504 19.36 -4.72 -7.24
N ASP A 505 19.56 -4.07 -6.11
CA ASP A 505 19.30 -4.67 -4.80
C ASP A 505 17.81 -4.86 -4.56
N LEU A 506 16.99 -3.93 -5.07
CA LEU A 506 15.54 -3.98 -4.97
C LEU A 506 14.89 -3.51 -6.28
N LEU A 507 13.98 -4.33 -6.79
CA LEU A 507 12.99 -3.95 -7.80
C LEU A 507 11.66 -3.66 -7.11
N ILE A 508 11.12 -2.47 -7.30
CA ILE A 508 9.77 -2.10 -6.88
C ILE A 508 8.89 -2.08 -8.12
N VAL A 509 7.78 -2.83 -8.10
CA VAL A 509 6.75 -2.76 -9.15
C VAL A 509 5.50 -2.20 -8.51
N ASP A 510 5.16 -0.95 -8.89
CA ASP A 510 3.96 -0.28 -8.40
C ASP A 510 2.81 -0.39 -9.41
N GLU A 511 1.57 -0.32 -8.90
CA GLU A 511 0.34 -0.60 -9.65
C GLU A 511 0.44 -1.94 -10.42
N ALA A 512 1.02 -2.94 -9.76
CA ALA A 512 1.36 -4.24 -10.36
C ALA A 512 0.15 -5.04 -10.86
N GLY A 513 -1.05 -4.70 -10.39
CA GLY A 513 -2.32 -5.23 -10.91
C GLY A 513 -2.55 -4.91 -12.39
N GLN A 514 -1.93 -3.84 -12.92
CA GLN A 514 -2.03 -3.39 -14.31
C GLN A 514 -0.83 -3.77 -15.17
N VAL A 515 0.18 -4.40 -14.60
CA VAL A 515 1.42 -4.72 -15.30
C VAL A 515 1.34 -6.12 -15.89
N LEU A 516 1.55 -6.23 -17.21
CA LEU A 516 1.59 -7.51 -17.91
C LEU A 516 2.84 -8.31 -17.51
N PRO A 517 2.71 -9.61 -17.21
CA PRO A 517 3.83 -10.44 -16.79
C PRO A 517 4.99 -10.47 -17.78
N GLU A 518 4.71 -10.59 -19.09
CA GLU A 518 5.69 -10.63 -20.17
C GLU A 518 6.47 -9.33 -20.34
N VAL A 519 5.92 -8.20 -19.90
CA VAL A 519 6.62 -6.91 -19.95
C VAL A 519 7.58 -6.76 -18.76
N ALA A 520 7.17 -7.21 -17.58
CA ALA A 520 7.95 -7.01 -16.37
C ALA A 520 9.00 -8.09 -16.12
N ALA A 521 8.82 -9.31 -16.63
CA ALA A 521 9.70 -10.46 -16.34
C ALA A 521 11.18 -10.16 -16.60
N ALA A 522 11.50 -9.42 -17.67
CA ALA A 522 12.86 -8.97 -17.95
C ALA A 522 13.47 -8.17 -16.77
N SER A 523 12.69 -7.33 -16.10
CA SER A 523 13.13 -6.54 -14.96
C SER A 523 13.51 -7.42 -13.76
N PHE A 524 12.84 -8.54 -13.56
CA PHE A 524 13.15 -9.49 -12.49
C PHE A 524 14.50 -10.20 -12.65
N ALA A 525 15.02 -10.31 -13.88
CA ALA A 525 16.37 -10.83 -14.09
C ALA A 525 17.47 -9.85 -13.66
N LEU A 526 17.18 -8.57 -13.55
CA LEU A 526 18.13 -7.50 -13.26
C LEU A 526 18.27 -7.19 -11.77
N ALA A 527 17.38 -7.74 -10.93
CA ALA A 527 17.33 -7.44 -9.51
C ALA A 527 17.56 -8.69 -8.64
N LYS A 528 17.93 -8.46 -7.37
CA LYS A 528 18.14 -9.52 -6.37
C LYS A 528 16.84 -9.91 -5.67
N LYS A 529 15.99 -8.95 -5.30
CA LYS A 529 14.70 -9.14 -4.63
C LYS A 529 13.67 -8.17 -5.18
N ALA A 530 12.39 -8.47 -5.02
CA ALA A 530 11.32 -7.62 -5.51
C ALA A 530 10.27 -7.32 -4.43
N LEU A 531 9.81 -6.08 -4.43
CA LEU A 531 8.62 -5.61 -3.76
C LEU A 531 7.57 -5.30 -4.83
N VAL A 532 6.48 -6.05 -4.83
CA VAL A 532 5.39 -5.91 -5.79
C VAL A 532 4.16 -5.38 -5.08
N ILE A 533 3.76 -4.16 -5.43
CA ILE A 533 2.65 -3.48 -4.79
C ILE A 533 1.56 -3.25 -5.80
N GLY A 534 0.32 -3.57 -5.45
CA GLY A 534 -0.82 -3.41 -6.32
C GLY A 534 -2.11 -3.82 -5.67
N ASP A 535 -3.15 -3.82 -6.48
CA ASP A 535 -4.49 -4.21 -6.07
C ASP A 535 -5.16 -4.97 -7.22
N THR A 536 -5.53 -6.22 -7.00
CA THR A 536 -6.21 -7.05 -7.99
C THR A 536 -7.70 -6.76 -8.10
N GLU A 537 -8.26 -6.03 -7.12
CA GLU A 537 -9.66 -5.59 -7.10
C GLU A 537 -9.87 -4.26 -7.84
N GLN A 538 -8.78 -3.68 -8.39
CA GLN A 538 -8.83 -2.57 -9.32
C GLN A 538 -8.78 -3.06 -10.76
N ILE A 539 -8.80 -2.12 -11.71
CA ILE A 539 -8.83 -2.43 -13.14
C ILE A 539 -7.62 -3.28 -13.52
N ALA A 540 -7.89 -4.39 -14.17
CA ALA A 540 -6.91 -5.31 -14.70
C ALA A 540 -6.10 -4.72 -15.89
N PRO A 541 -4.98 -5.35 -16.31
CA PRO A 541 -4.25 -4.95 -17.50
C PRO A 541 -5.14 -5.06 -18.76
N ILE A 542 -4.80 -4.31 -19.79
CA ILE A 542 -5.41 -4.50 -21.11
C ILE A 542 -4.65 -5.65 -21.78
N TRP A 543 -5.28 -6.83 -21.80
CA TRP A 543 -4.71 -7.99 -22.48
C TRP A 543 -4.93 -7.89 -23.97
N ASN A 544 -3.87 -8.13 -24.75
CA ASN A 544 -3.89 -8.10 -26.21
C ASN A 544 -4.00 -9.50 -26.83
N SER A 545 -3.99 -10.56 -26.00
CA SER A 545 -4.07 -11.93 -26.44
C SER A 545 -5.40 -12.56 -26.02
N LEU A 546 -5.98 -13.39 -26.90
CA LEU A 546 -7.12 -14.23 -26.53
C LEU A 546 -6.62 -15.52 -25.86
N PRO A 547 -7.39 -16.15 -24.96
CA PRO A 547 -6.98 -17.41 -24.32
C PRO A 547 -6.58 -18.51 -25.30
N CYS A 548 -7.28 -18.66 -26.43
CA CYS A 548 -6.96 -19.66 -27.45
C CYS A 548 -5.60 -19.40 -28.14
N ILE A 549 -5.21 -18.12 -28.29
CA ILE A 549 -3.90 -17.75 -28.85
C ILE A 549 -2.80 -18.02 -27.82
N ASP A 550 -3.05 -17.66 -26.59
CA ASP A 550 -2.10 -17.88 -25.47
C ASP A 550 -1.82 -19.37 -25.26
N ILE A 551 -2.87 -20.21 -25.24
CA ILE A 551 -2.76 -21.67 -25.19
C ILE A 551 -1.94 -22.20 -26.38
N GLY A 552 -2.25 -21.74 -27.62
CA GLY A 552 -1.54 -22.17 -28.81
C GLY A 552 -0.06 -21.85 -28.78
N ASN A 553 0.31 -20.62 -28.34
CA ASN A 553 1.70 -20.22 -28.15
C ASN A 553 2.42 -21.07 -27.09
N MET A 554 1.73 -21.37 -25.98
CA MET A 554 2.31 -22.18 -24.89
C MET A 554 2.52 -23.65 -25.29
N VAL A 555 1.68 -24.22 -26.16
CA VAL A 555 1.88 -25.55 -26.73
C VAL A 555 3.05 -25.53 -27.72
N GLU A 556 3.13 -24.51 -28.57
CA GLU A 556 4.24 -24.36 -29.55
C GLU A 556 5.61 -24.26 -28.87
N GLU A 557 5.66 -23.55 -27.75
CA GLU A 557 6.88 -23.37 -26.93
C GLU A 557 7.08 -24.49 -25.88
N HIS A 558 6.31 -25.58 -25.95
CA HIS A 558 6.39 -26.73 -25.03
C HIS A 558 6.20 -26.37 -23.53
N ILE A 559 5.52 -25.28 -23.23
CA ILE A 559 5.15 -24.89 -21.86
C ILE A 559 3.97 -25.73 -21.39
N LEU A 560 2.98 -25.91 -22.28
CA LEU A 560 1.86 -26.84 -22.09
C LEU A 560 2.11 -28.10 -22.91
N PRO A 561 1.67 -29.29 -22.43
CA PRO A 561 1.76 -30.52 -23.18
C PRO A 561 0.78 -30.48 -24.38
N GLU A 562 1.10 -31.23 -25.45
CA GLU A 562 0.10 -31.54 -26.46
C GLU A 562 -0.95 -32.49 -25.87
N GLY A 563 -2.23 -32.21 -26.08
CA GLY A 563 -3.30 -33.03 -25.49
C GLY A 563 -4.67 -32.71 -26.03
N SER A 564 -5.70 -33.32 -25.44
CA SER A 564 -7.10 -32.99 -25.72
C SER A 564 -7.44 -31.57 -25.26
N GLN A 565 -8.53 -31.01 -25.76
CA GLN A 565 -8.96 -29.68 -25.38
C GLN A 565 -9.29 -29.56 -23.87
N GLU A 566 -9.75 -30.66 -23.26
CA GLU A 566 -10.02 -30.72 -21.81
C GLU A 566 -8.72 -30.64 -21.00
N GLU A 567 -7.73 -31.48 -21.34
CA GLU A 567 -6.40 -31.49 -20.70
C GLU A 567 -5.68 -30.14 -20.83
N LEU A 568 -5.75 -29.51 -22.01
CA LEU A 568 -5.20 -28.17 -22.24
C LEU A 568 -5.91 -27.11 -21.42
N THR A 569 -7.23 -27.22 -21.27
CA THR A 569 -8.00 -26.26 -20.46
C THR A 569 -7.64 -26.36 -18.98
N GLU A 570 -7.52 -27.59 -18.45
CA GLU A 570 -7.09 -27.80 -17.06
C GLU A 570 -5.65 -27.30 -16.81
N ALA A 571 -4.73 -27.66 -17.70
CA ALA A 571 -3.33 -27.22 -17.58
C ALA A 571 -3.20 -25.69 -17.69
N TYR A 572 -4.00 -25.07 -18.56
CA TYR A 572 -4.03 -23.62 -18.71
C TYR A 572 -4.67 -22.91 -17.49
N ALA A 573 -5.64 -23.53 -16.82
CA ALA A 573 -6.20 -23.00 -15.59
C ALA A 573 -5.14 -22.79 -14.51
N LEU A 574 -4.15 -23.70 -14.39
CA LEU A 574 -3.01 -23.56 -13.48
C LEU A 574 -2.11 -22.39 -13.88
N VAL A 575 -1.92 -22.15 -15.17
CA VAL A 575 -1.18 -20.97 -15.65
C VAL A 575 -1.92 -19.69 -15.28
N CYS A 576 -3.26 -19.66 -15.45
CA CYS A 576 -4.09 -18.52 -15.06
C CYS A 576 -4.03 -18.28 -13.53
N GLU A 577 -4.10 -19.34 -12.71
CA GLU A 577 -3.95 -19.24 -11.25
C GLU A 577 -2.58 -18.68 -10.85
N SER A 578 -1.53 -19.09 -11.56
CA SER A 578 -0.17 -18.56 -11.31
C SER A 578 0.02 -17.10 -11.73
N GLY A 579 -0.98 -16.48 -12.37
CA GLY A 579 -0.95 -15.11 -12.85
C GLY A 579 -0.11 -14.85 -14.10
N LYS A 580 0.40 -15.90 -14.77
CA LYS A 580 1.36 -15.80 -15.89
C LYS A 580 0.72 -15.83 -17.27
N SER A 581 -0.60 -16.02 -17.38
CA SER A 581 -1.32 -16.02 -18.65
C SER A 581 -1.22 -14.64 -19.32
N ALA A 582 -0.91 -14.60 -20.62
CA ALA A 582 -0.92 -13.39 -21.41
C ALA A 582 -2.34 -12.87 -21.70
N ALA A 583 -3.37 -13.68 -21.43
CA ALA A 583 -4.79 -13.34 -21.65
C ALA A 583 -5.53 -12.95 -20.35
N SER A 584 -4.94 -13.16 -19.15
CA SER A 584 -5.61 -12.90 -17.88
C SER A 584 -4.66 -12.62 -16.71
N GLY A 585 -3.35 -12.68 -16.94
CA GLY A 585 -2.33 -12.51 -15.92
C GLY A 585 -2.03 -11.06 -15.55
N SER A 586 -1.36 -10.88 -14.40
CA SER A 586 -0.73 -9.62 -14.00
C SER A 586 0.45 -9.90 -13.08
N VAL A 587 1.39 -8.97 -13.00
CA VAL A 587 2.55 -9.09 -12.10
C VAL A 587 2.11 -9.21 -10.65
N MET A 588 1.02 -8.58 -10.26
CA MET A 588 0.48 -8.72 -8.90
C MET A 588 0.03 -10.14 -8.61
N LYS A 589 -0.71 -10.78 -9.54
CA LYS A 589 -1.11 -12.19 -9.40
C LYS A 589 0.11 -13.12 -9.32
N VAL A 590 1.14 -12.87 -10.16
CA VAL A 590 2.41 -13.65 -10.09
C VAL A 590 3.08 -13.48 -8.74
N ALA A 591 3.11 -12.26 -8.20
CA ALA A 591 3.69 -11.99 -6.88
C ALA A 591 2.89 -12.65 -5.75
N GLN A 592 1.57 -12.59 -5.81
CA GLN A 592 0.69 -13.28 -4.86
C GLN A 592 0.93 -14.80 -4.88
N PHE A 593 1.04 -15.39 -6.07
CA PHE A 593 1.33 -16.82 -6.21
C PHE A 593 2.68 -17.22 -5.57
N ASN A 594 3.69 -16.35 -5.68
CA ASN A 594 5.04 -16.56 -5.18
C ASN A 594 5.29 -16.00 -3.77
N SER A 595 4.33 -15.30 -3.15
CA SER A 595 4.51 -14.76 -1.81
C SER A 595 4.59 -15.87 -0.77
N ARG A 596 5.55 -15.75 0.17
CA ARG A 596 5.69 -16.66 1.32
C ARG A 596 4.70 -16.36 2.43
N TYR A 597 4.10 -15.17 2.43
CA TYR A 597 3.21 -14.73 3.48
C TYR A 597 1.77 -14.62 2.99
N GLN A 598 0.82 -14.87 3.87
CA GLN A 598 -0.60 -14.66 3.67
C GLN A 598 -1.17 -13.99 4.92
N TYR A 599 -1.56 -12.73 4.77
CA TYR A 599 -2.06 -11.94 5.90
C TYR A 599 -3.39 -12.49 6.47
N ASP A 600 -4.32 -12.83 5.58
CA ASP A 600 -5.64 -13.35 5.93
C ASP A 600 -6.01 -14.50 4.97
N PRO A 601 -6.50 -15.66 5.47
CA PRO A 601 -6.87 -16.80 4.62
C PRO A 601 -7.95 -16.49 3.59
N ASP A 602 -8.85 -15.56 3.87
CA ASP A 602 -9.96 -15.16 2.99
C ASP A 602 -9.53 -14.15 1.91
N LEU A 603 -8.32 -13.63 1.98
CA LEU A 603 -7.77 -12.65 1.05
C LEU A 603 -6.68 -13.27 0.16
N ALA A 604 -6.36 -12.56 -0.93
CA ALA A 604 -5.24 -12.92 -1.78
C ALA A 604 -3.92 -12.94 -0.98
N ARG A 605 -2.97 -13.81 -1.39
CA ARG A 605 -1.67 -13.95 -0.73
C ARG A 605 -0.88 -12.64 -0.73
N GLY A 606 -0.01 -12.50 0.24
CA GLY A 606 0.83 -11.34 0.46
C GLY A 606 0.47 -10.61 1.74
N MET A 607 1.19 -9.54 2.00
CA MET A 607 0.83 -8.58 3.04
C MET A 607 -0.34 -7.74 2.58
N TYR A 608 -1.05 -7.11 3.51
CA TYR A 608 -2.25 -6.33 3.22
C TYR A 608 -2.21 -4.99 3.93
N LEU A 609 -2.46 -3.90 3.20
CA LEU A 609 -2.64 -2.59 3.78
C LEU A 609 -4.14 -2.35 3.97
N TYR A 610 -4.60 -2.32 5.20
CA TYR A 610 -6.03 -2.28 5.52
C TYR A 610 -6.52 -0.94 6.08
N GLU A 611 -5.64 -0.04 6.49
CA GLU A 611 -6.02 1.26 7.06
C GLU A 611 -6.23 2.28 5.96
N HIS A 612 -7.48 2.64 5.73
CA HIS A 612 -7.85 3.61 4.69
C HIS A 612 -7.99 5.01 5.27
N ARG A 613 -7.25 5.97 4.71
CA ARG A 613 -7.17 7.36 5.22
C ARG A 613 -7.54 8.44 4.20
N ARG A 614 -7.95 8.05 2.98
CA ARG A 614 -8.19 8.99 1.86
C ARG A 614 -9.61 9.51 1.82
N CYS A 615 -10.59 8.61 1.71
CA CYS A 615 -11.99 8.93 1.52
C CYS A 615 -12.74 8.99 2.85
N PHE A 616 -13.84 9.73 2.93
CA PHE A 616 -14.76 9.59 4.04
C PHE A 616 -15.30 8.15 4.14
N ASP A 617 -15.73 7.79 5.35
CA ASP A 617 -16.08 6.41 5.69
C ASP A 617 -17.23 5.87 4.83
N ASN A 618 -18.21 6.70 4.46
CA ASN A 618 -19.31 6.33 3.58
C ASN A 618 -18.85 5.99 2.17
N ILE A 619 -17.88 6.71 1.62
CA ILE A 619 -17.33 6.47 0.28
C ILE A 619 -16.59 5.15 0.26
N ILE A 620 -15.64 4.97 1.19
CA ILE A 620 -14.85 3.74 1.21
C ILE A 620 -15.66 2.54 1.71
N GLY A 621 -16.72 2.76 2.50
CA GLY A 621 -17.65 1.73 2.94
C GLY A 621 -18.27 0.96 1.78
N TYR A 622 -18.64 1.66 0.71
CA TYR A 622 -19.10 1.03 -0.53
C TYR A 622 -18.02 0.11 -1.12
N CYS A 623 -16.81 0.63 -1.35
CA CYS A 623 -15.71 -0.17 -1.91
C CYS A 623 -15.34 -1.35 -1.01
N ASN A 624 -15.37 -1.15 0.30
CA ASN A 624 -15.08 -2.18 1.30
C ASN A 624 -16.09 -3.34 1.22
N THR A 625 -17.36 -3.02 1.04
CA THR A 625 -18.42 -4.03 0.85
C THR A 625 -18.32 -4.70 -0.52
N LEU A 626 -18.04 -3.91 -1.58
CA LEU A 626 -18.02 -4.40 -2.96
C LEU A 626 -16.87 -5.36 -3.24
N SER A 627 -15.66 -5.02 -2.79
CA SER A 627 -14.42 -5.66 -3.25
C SER A 627 -13.50 -6.16 -2.14
N TYR A 628 -13.58 -5.61 -0.93
CA TYR A 628 -12.61 -5.90 0.13
C TYR A 628 -13.19 -6.66 1.33
N HIS A 629 -14.36 -7.28 1.16
CA HIS A 629 -15.00 -8.17 2.15
C HIS A 629 -15.11 -7.59 3.57
N GLY A 630 -15.23 -6.27 3.71
CA GLY A 630 -15.29 -5.59 5.00
C GLY A 630 -13.94 -5.50 5.74
N LYS A 631 -12.83 -5.91 5.12
CA LYS A 631 -11.51 -5.97 5.79
C LYS A 631 -10.78 -4.62 5.86
N LEU A 632 -11.19 -3.60 5.10
CA LEU A 632 -10.63 -2.26 5.22
C LEU A 632 -11.11 -1.58 6.50
N GLN A 633 -10.21 -0.85 7.13
CA GLN A 633 -10.46 -0.03 8.31
C GLN A 633 -10.52 1.45 7.92
N PRO A 634 -11.69 2.07 7.83
CA PRO A 634 -11.79 3.50 7.63
C PRO A 634 -11.17 4.25 8.81
N LYS A 635 -10.36 5.25 8.51
CA LYS A 635 -9.65 6.08 9.53
C LYS A 635 -9.80 7.57 9.31
N ARG A 636 -10.57 7.98 8.30
CA ARG A 636 -10.80 9.40 8.03
C ARG A 636 -12.00 9.95 8.81
N GLY A 637 -12.95 9.11 9.13
CA GLY A 637 -14.18 9.47 9.83
C GLY A 637 -15.32 9.82 8.88
N GLU A 638 -16.44 10.24 9.48
CA GLU A 638 -17.64 10.68 8.77
C GLU A 638 -17.45 12.05 8.13
N GLU A 639 -18.30 12.37 7.15
CA GLU A 639 -18.28 13.65 6.44
C GLU A 639 -18.47 14.83 7.40
N LYS A 640 -17.58 15.81 7.31
CA LYS A 640 -17.65 17.05 8.08
C LYS A 640 -17.19 18.22 7.24
N GLY A 641 -18.03 19.27 7.22
CA GLY A 641 -17.66 20.54 6.59
C GLY A 641 -17.58 20.49 5.06
N THR A 642 -18.27 19.55 4.41
CA THR A 642 -18.38 19.46 2.94
C THR A 642 -19.55 20.27 2.43
N ILE A 643 -19.44 20.74 1.19
CA ILE A 643 -20.54 21.46 0.51
C ILE A 643 -21.53 20.52 -0.17
N PHE A 644 -21.11 19.29 -0.43
CA PHE A 644 -21.93 18.24 -1.02
C PHE A 644 -21.85 16.98 -0.18
N PRO A 645 -22.87 16.08 -0.25
CA PRO A 645 -22.84 14.81 0.48
C PRO A 645 -21.67 13.94 0.01
N ALA A 646 -21.17 13.10 0.92
CA ALA A 646 -20.09 12.14 0.60
C ALA A 646 -20.50 11.20 -0.53
N MET A 647 -21.76 10.73 -0.54
CA MET A 647 -22.35 9.90 -1.59
C MET A 647 -23.64 10.56 -2.08
N GLY A 648 -23.55 11.34 -3.16
CA GLY A 648 -24.68 12.11 -3.66
C GLY A 648 -25.11 11.70 -5.08
N TYR A 649 -26.30 12.13 -5.47
CA TYR A 649 -26.81 11.88 -6.82
C TYR A 649 -27.68 13.02 -7.35
N LEU A 650 -27.69 13.17 -8.67
CA LEU A 650 -28.66 13.97 -9.42
C LEU A 650 -29.40 13.05 -10.39
N HIS A 651 -30.73 12.93 -10.22
CA HIS A 651 -31.54 12.16 -11.14
C HIS A 651 -31.64 12.87 -12.49
N ILE A 652 -31.34 12.13 -13.57
CA ILE A 652 -31.43 12.63 -14.96
C ILE A 652 -32.13 11.59 -15.82
N ASP A 653 -33.35 11.88 -16.27
CA ASP A 653 -34.08 11.05 -17.22
C ASP A 653 -33.60 11.35 -18.65
N GLY A 654 -32.41 10.84 -19.01
CA GLY A 654 -31.81 11.01 -20.31
C GLY A 654 -31.72 9.70 -21.08
N LYS A 655 -31.72 9.76 -22.41
CA LYS A 655 -31.59 8.59 -23.25
C LYS A 655 -30.15 8.40 -23.71
N GLY A 656 -29.55 7.20 -23.39
CA GLY A 656 -28.28 6.80 -23.94
C GLY A 656 -28.37 6.58 -25.46
N MET A 657 -27.28 6.95 -26.16
CA MET A 657 -27.14 6.79 -27.61
C MET A 657 -25.81 6.08 -27.91
N GLN A 658 -25.76 5.37 -29.01
CA GLN A 658 -24.56 4.69 -29.48
C GLN A 658 -23.85 5.54 -30.55
N ALA A 659 -22.58 5.83 -30.36
CA ALA A 659 -21.75 6.49 -31.33
C ALA A 659 -21.22 5.51 -32.39
N ASN A 660 -20.79 6.03 -33.53
CA ASN A 660 -20.07 5.25 -34.54
C ASN A 660 -18.82 4.60 -33.88
N GLY A 661 -18.74 3.28 -33.92
CA GLY A 661 -17.67 2.55 -33.23
C GLY A 661 -18.08 1.89 -31.92
N GLY A 662 -19.37 1.88 -31.55
CA GLY A 662 -19.92 1.08 -30.45
C GLY A 662 -19.89 1.71 -29.08
N SER A 663 -19.15 2.81 -28.86
CA SER A 663 -19.13 3.54 -27.59
C SER A 663 -20.45 4.28 -27.36
N ARG A 664 -20.85 4.46 -26.09
CA ARG A 664 -22.11 5.08 -25.72
C ARG A 664 -21.96 6.48 -25.15
N TYR A 665 -22.99 7.30 -25.29
CA TYR A 665 -23.05 8.62 -24.68
C TYR A 665 -24.50 9.03 -24.37
N ASN A 666 -24.66 9.91 -23.40
CA ASN A 666 -25.91 10.54 -23.02
C ASN A 666 -25.70 12.06 -23.03
N ASP A 667 -26.21 12.70 -24.06
CA ASP A 667 -26.00 14.14 -24.27
C ASP A 667 -26.67 14.98 -23.18
N PHE A 668 -27.80 14.52 -22.64
CA PHE A 668 -28.50 15.22 -21.57
C PHE A 668 -27.73 15.15 -20.24
N GLU A 669 -27.12 13.99 -19.89
CA GLU A 669 -26.19 13.92 -18.77
C GLU A 669 -24.99 14.85 -18.95
N ALA A 670 -24.38 14.84 -20.15
CA ALA A 670 -23.21 15.65 -20.45
C ALA A 670 -23.48 17.14 -20.30
N LYS A 671 -24.62 17.62 -20.80
CA LYS A 671 -25.07 19.02 -20.68
C LYS A 671 -25.39 19.38 -19.23
N THR A 672 -26.09 18.52 -18.51
CA THR A 672 -26.46 18.73 -17.12
C THR A 672 -25.23 18.81 -16.21
N ILE A 673 -24.24 17.90 -16.37
CA ILE A 673 -22.97 17.94 -15.65
C ILE A 673 -22.24 19.27 -15.90
N ALA A 674 -22.13 19.68 -17.15
CA ALA A 674 -21.46 20.93 -17.50
C ALA A 674 -22.16 22.16 -16.92
N ALA A 675 -23.50 22.23 -16.99
CA ALA A 675 -24.28 23.32 -16.43
C ALA A 675 -24.22 23.36 -14.90
N TRP A 676 -24.32 22.18 -14.24
CA TRP A 676 -24.18 22.07 -12.79
C TRP A 676 -22.80 22.56 -12.32
N LEU A 677 -21.75 22.11 -13.01
CA LEU A 677 -20.39 22.49 -12.66
C LEU A 677 -20.15 23.99 -12.85
N ALA A 678 -20.67 24.59 -13.92
CA ALA A 678 -20.59 26.02 -14.15
C ALA A 678 -21.33 26.85 -13.07
N ALA A 679 -22.47 26.32 -12.60
CA ALA A 679 -23.27 26.99 -11.54
C ALA A 679 -22.58 26.93 -10.17
N HIS A 680 -21.86 25.87 -9.85
CA HIS A 680 -21.22 25.65 -8.53
C HIS A 680 -19.72 25.95 -8.52
N LYS A 681 -19.13 26.40 -9.63
CA LYS A 681 -17.67 26.60 -9.75
C LYS A 681 -17.14 27.55 -8.68
N GLU A 682 -17.72 28.72 -8.53
CA GLU A 682 -17.28 29.74 -7.56
C GLU A 682 -17.42 29.24 -6.11
N GLU A 683 -18.49 28.55 -5.80
CA GLU A 683 -18.73 27.94 -4.49
C GLU A 683 -17.66 26.90 -4.15
N ILE A 684 -17.35 25.99 -5.10
CA ILE A 684 -16.33 24.95 -4.93
C ILE A 684 -14.94 25.58 -4.74
N GLU A 685 -14.53 26.50 -5.62
CA GLU A 685 -13.24 27.16 -5.56
C GLU A 685 -13.07 27.99 -4.28
N HIS A 686 -14.12 28.66 -3.83
CA HIS A 686 -14.09 29.41 -2.58
C HIS A 686 -13.96 28.50 -1.35
N HIS A 687 -14.74 27.43 -1.29
CA HIS A 687 -14.73 26.50 -0.15
C HIS A 687 -13.35 25.86 0.07
N TYR A 688 -12.73 25.38 -1.00
CA TYR A 688 -11.45 24.67 -0.94
C TYR A 688 -10.23 25.59 -1.07
N ASN A 689 -10.43 26.85 -1.41
CA ASN A 689 -9.36 27.82 -1.72
C ASN A 689 -8.35 27.31 -2.76
N LYS A 690 -8.88 26.66 -3.81
CA LYS A 690 -8.11 26.04 -4.88
C LYS A 690 -8.86 26.13 -6.21
N PRO A 691 -8.16 26.12 -7.36
CA PRO A 691 -8.82 26.15 -8.67
C PRO A 691 -9.57 24.82 -8.95
N LEU A 692 -10.66 24.92 -9.71
CA LEU A 692 -11.58 23.83 -10.03
C LEU A 692 -10.87 22.57 -10.57
N HIS A 693 -9.87 22.75 -11.42
CA HIS A 693 -9.15 21.63 -12.06
C HIS A 693 -8.34 20.76 -11.10
N GLU A 694 -7.98 21.28 -9.92
CA GLU A 694 -7.34 20.49 -8.85
C GLU A 694 -8.36 19.73 -7.99
N LEU A 695 -9.61 20.23 -7.96
CA LEU A 695 -10.65 19.77 -7.02
C LEU A 695 -11.59 18.75 -7.62
N VAL A 696 -11.96 18.92 -8.89
CA VAL A 696 -13.01 18.12 -9.54
C VAL A 696 -12.43 17.19 -10.60
N GLY A 697 -12.96 15.96 -10.65
CA GLY A 697 -12.74 15.01 -11.74
C GLY A 697 -14.07 14.49 -12.26
N ILE A 698 -14.18 14.31 -13.57
CA ILE A 698 -15.38 13.74 -14.18
C ILE A 698 -15.04 12.40 -14.80
N VAL A 699 -15.76 11.36 -14.40
CA VAL A 699 -15.49 9.97 -14.74
C VAL A 699 -16.71 9.34 -15.41
N THR A 700 -16.47 8.56 -16.44
CA THR A 700 -17.52 7.81 -17.15
C THR A 700 -16.97 6.47 -17.67
N PRO A 701 -17.79 5.45 -17.86
CA PRO A 701 -17.38 4.18 -18.48
C PRO A 701 -17.00 4.29 -19.97
N PHE A 702 -17.47 5.36 -20.68
CA PHE A 702 -17.48 5.39 -22.14
C PHE A 702 -16.70 6.57 -22.74
N SER A 703 -15.84 6.29 -23.71
CA SER A 703 -15.04 7.31 -24.39
C SER A 703 -15.86 8.34 -25.18
N ALA A 704 -16.99 7.93 -25.75
CA ALA A 704 -17.91 8.85 -26.43
C ALA A 704 -18.53 9.84 -25.46
N GLN A 705 -18.83 9.44 -24.22
CA GLN A 705 -19.32 10.33 -23.16
C GLN A 705 -18.28 11.34 -22.72
N VAL A 706 -17.00 10.92 -22.64
CA VAL A 706 -15.90 11.86 -22.39
C VAL A 706 -15.90 13.00 -23.41
N SER A 707 -16.09 12.66 -24.70
CA SER A 707 -16.16 13.65 -25.78
C SER A 707 -17.37 14.56 -25.67
N ALA A 708 -18.54 14.03 -25.33
CA ALA A 708 -19.77 14.79 -25.12
C ALA A 708 -19.64 15.78 -23.95
N ILE A 709 -19.12 15.30 -22.80
CA ILE A 709 -18.88 16.14 -21.62
C ILE A 709 -17.87 17.26 -21.94
N LYS A 710 -16.72 16.94 -22.58
CA LYS A 710 -15.74 17.94 -22.99
C LYS A 710 -16.32 18.97 -23.95
N SER A 711 -17.17 18.56 -24.87
CA SER A 711 -17.86 19.46 -25.80
C SER A 711 -18.79 20.42 -25.05
N SER A 712 -19.55 19.91 -24.06
CA SER A 712 -20.48 20.69 -23.26
C SER A 712 -19.74 21.69 -22.32
N LEU A 713 -18.63 21.27 -21.71
CA LEU A 713 -17.79 22.12 -20.85
C LEU A 713 -17.16 23.28 -21.64
N ARG A 714 -16.64 23.01 -22.84
CA ARG A 714 -16.06 24.07 -23.72
C ARG A 714 -17.08 25.15 -24.11
N LYS A 715 -18.35 24.78 -24.27
CA LYS A 715 -19.43 25.75 -24.54
C LYS A 715 -19.68 26.69 -23.36
N LEU A 716 -19.25 26.36 -22.17
CA LEU A 716 -19.37 27.11 -20.92
C LEU A 716 -18.01 27.66 -20.45
N ASP A 717 -17.02 27.75 -21.33
CA ASP A 717 -15.67 28.28 -21.09
C ASP A 717 -14.92 27.59 -19.94
N ILE A 718 -15.21 26.29 -19.71
CA ILE A 718 -14.45 25.47 -18.74
C ILE A 718 -13.35 24.74 -19.49
N ASN A 719 -12.08 25.01 -19.12
CA ASN A 719 -10.91 24.38 -19.75
C ASN A 719 -10.84 22.88 -19.47
N CYS A 720 -10.86 22.06 -20.52
CA CYS A 720 -10.71 20.60 -20.48
C CYS A 720 -9.82 20.09 -21.62
N SER A 721 -8.82 20.90 -22.05
CA SER A 721 -7.95 20.63 -23.20
C SER A 721 -6.90 19.55 -22.94
N GLY A 722 -6.56 19.26 -21.69
CA GLY A 722 -5.56 18.26 -21.29
C GLY A 722 -4.19 18.86 -20.93
N ASP A 723 -4.08 20.19 -20.86
CA ASP A 723 -2.94 20.91 -20.30
C ASP A 723 -2.93 20.92 -18.75
N GLU A 724 -1.89 21.51 -18.15
CA GLU A 724 -1.68 21.49 -16.69
C GLU A 724 -2.83 22.13 -15.89
N ASN A 725 -3.54 23.08 -16.49
CA ASN A 725 -4.63 23.84 -15.85
C ASN A 725 -6.01 23.40 -16.35
N SER A 726 -6.15 22.18 -16.86
CA SER A 726 -7.40 21.68 -17.39
C SER A 726 -8.13 20.73 -16.43
N LEU A 727 -9.47 20.84 -16.43
CA LEU A 727 -10.33 19.91 -15.71
C LEU A 727 -10.14 18.49 -16.24
N THR A 728 -9.96 17.54 -15.34
CA THR A 728 -9.79 16.14 -15.71
C THR A 728 -11.12 15.50 -16.05
N VAL A 729 -11.31 15.15 -17.32
CA VAL A 729 -12.47 14.39 -17.82
C VAL A 729 -11.98 13.15 -18.55
N GLY A 730 -12.36 11.99 -18.08
CA GLY A 730 -11.84 10.74 -18.64
C GLY A 730 -12.69 9.51 -18.37
N THR A 731 -12.28 8.40 -18.99
CA THR A 731 -12.83 7.09 -18.62
C THR A 731 -12.26 6.64 -17.27
N VAL A 732 -12.93 5.68 -16.62
CA VAL A 732 -12.45 5.10 -15.36
C VAL A 732 -10.99 4.63 -15.46
N HIS A 733 -10.61 4.03 -16.58
CA HIS A 733 -9.24 3.60 -16.86
C HIS A 733 -8.24 4.77 -16.91
N SER A 734 -8.63 5.89 -17.50
CA SER A 734 -7.72 7.04 -17.68
C SER A 734 -7.53 7.87 -16.41
N LEU A 735 -8.41 7.75 -15.43
CA LEU A 735 -8.32 8.42 -14.13
C LEU A 735 -7.70 7.55 -13.03
N GLN A 736 -7.27 6.33 -13.36
CA GLN A 736 -6.61 5.48 -12.39
C GLN A 736 -5.29 6.12 -11.91
N GLY A 737 -5.07 6.12 -10.59
CA GLY A 737 -3.93 6.81 -9.95
C GLY A 737 -4.15 8.31 -9.67
N ALA A 738 -5.16 8.97 -10.27
CA ALA A 738 -5.54 10.33 -9.91
C ALA A 738 -6.60 10.34 -8.81
N GLU A 739 -6.65 11.39 -8.01
CA GLU A 739 -7.63 11.58 -6.94
C GLU A 739 -8.07 13.05 -6.89
N ARG A 740 -9.34 13.27 -6.52
CA ARG A 740 -9.94 14.61 -6.44
C ARG A 740 -10.79 14.73 -5.17
N ALA A 741 -11.00 15.96 -4.71
CA ALA A 741 -11.93 16.23 -3.63
C ALA A 741 -13.35 15.77 -4.04
N ILE A 742 -13.78 16.14 -5.23
CA ILE A 742 -15.11 15.84 -5.77
C ILE A 742 -14.96 15.04 -7.06
N VAL A 743 -15.67 13.92 -7.17
CA VAL A 743 -15.74 13.12 -8.40
C VAL A 743 -17.18 13.06 -8.88
N LEU A 744 -17.40 13.50 -10.12
CA LEU A 744 -18.68 13.38 -10.82
C LEU A 744 -18.65 12.13 -11.68
N PHE A 745 -19.65 11.25 -11.51
CA PHE A 745 -19.76 10.02 -12.26
C PHE A 745 -20.97 10.06 -13.21
N SER A 746 -20.73 9.86 -14.51
CA SER A 746 -21.76 9.78 -15.55
C SER A 746 -21.89 8.34 -16.03
N PRO A 747 -22.93 7.59 -15.61
CA PRO A 747 -23.15 6.18 -15.97
C PRO A 747 -23.60 5.96 -17.42
N VAL A 748 -24.22 6.95 -18.05
CA VAL A 748 -24.75 6.95 -19.44
C VAL A 748 -25.98 6.08 -19.63
N TYR A 749 -26.04 4.91 -19.01
CA TYR A 749 -27.19 4.02 -19.07
C TYR A 749 -28.42 4.58 -18.37
N SER A 750 -29.60 4.29 -18.91
CA SER A 750 -30.87 4.73 -18.35
C SER A 750 -31.90 3.58 -18.41
N LYS A 751 -33.03 3.76 -17.76
CA LYS A 751 -34.19 2.84 -17.84
C LYS A 751 -34.64 2.55 -19.29
N HIS A 752 -34.33 3.44 -20.24
CA HIS A 752 -34.65 3.26 -21.65
C HIS A 752 -33.70 2.31 -22.37
N GLU A 753 -32.46 2.22 -21.92
CA GLU A 753 -31.43 1.34 -22.49
C GLU A 753 -30.33 1.02 -21.48
N ASP A 754 -30.23 -0.23 -21.05
CA ASP A 754 -29.20 -0.75 -20.18
C ASP A 754 -28.42 -1.90 -20.84
N GLY A 755 -27.12 -1.73 -20.98
CA GLY A 755 -26.22 -2.76 -21.55
C GLY A 755 -25.48 -3.57 -20.50
N GLY A 756 -25.68 -3.31 -19.20
CA GLY A 756 -25.09 -4.06 -18.09
C GLY A 756 -23.56 -4.01 -18.01
N PHE A 757 -22.90 -3.16 -18.77
CA PHE A 757 -21.43 -3.10 -18.83
C PHE A 757 -20.79 -2.70 -17.49
N ILE A 758 -21.45 -1.83 -16.73
CA ILE A 758 -20.95 -1.34 -15.44
C ILE A 758 -20.94 -2.45 -14.37
N ASP A 759 -21.87 -3.41 -14.46
CA ASP A 759 -22.02 -4.50 -13.48
C ASP A 759 -21.26 -5.78 -13.85
N ARG A 760 -20.54 -5.79 -14.98
CA ARG A 760 -19.79 -6.99 -15.40
C ARG A 760 -18.62 -7.29 -14.47
N ASP A 761 -18.02 -6.24 -13.90
CA ASP A 761 -16.85 -6.31 -13.04
C ASP A 761 -16.96 -5.24 -11.95
N SER A 762 -16.71 -5.64 -10.71
CA SER A 762 -16.68 -4.76 -9.54
C SER A 762 -15.60 -3.68 -9.63
N SER A 763 -14.50 -3.95 -10.31
CA SER A 763 -13.32 -3.10 -10.38
C SER A 763 -13.62 -1.71 -10.94
N MET A 764 -14.55 -1.59 -11.88
CA MET A 764 -14.90 -0.32 -12.51
C MET A 764 -15.46 0.68 -11.49
N LEU A 765 -16.50 0.29 -10.73
CA LEU A 765 -17.08 1.15 -9.70
C LEU A 765 -16.17 1.30 -8.49
N ASN A 766 -15.44 0.24 -8.11
CA ASN A 766 -14.43 0.32 -7.06
C ASN A 766 -13.39 1.42 -7.34
N VAL A 767 -12.86 1.45 -8.57
CA VAL A 767 -11.92 2.51 -8.98
C VAL A 767 -12.60 3.86 -9.03
N ALA A 768 -13.76 3.99 -9.67
CA ALA A 768 -14.43 5.29 -9.82
C ALA A 768 -14.75 5.94 -8.45
N VAL A 769 -15.34 5.19 -7.53
CA VAL A 769 -15.72 5.68 -6.19
C VAL A 769 -14.51 6.02 -5.35
N SER A 770 -13.48 5.18 -5.36
CA SER A 770 -12.25 5.39 -4.56
C SER A 770 -11.38 6.57 -5.03
N ARG A 771 -11.71 7.24 -6.15
CA ARG A 771 -11.07 8.50 -6.60
C ARG A 771 -11.54 9.72 -5.82
N ALA A 772 -12.74 9.67 -5.25
CA ALA A 772 -13.30 10.76 -4.47
C ALA A 772 -12.73 10.80 -3.06
N LYS A 773 -12.28 11.96 -2.62
CA LYS A 773 -11.88 12.17 -1.22
C LYS A 773 -13.09 12.55 -0.37
N ASP A 774 -13.82 13.57 -0.80
CA ASP A 774 -14.86 14.24 -0.04
C ASP A 774 -16.28 13.93 -0.55
N SER A 775 -16.47 13.89 -1.89
CA SER A 775 -17.78 13.67 -2.47
C SER A 775 -17.71 12.87 -3.76
N PHE A 776 -18.49 11.80 -3.84
CA PHE A 776 -18.74 11.04 -5.06
C PHE A 776 -20.19 11.28 -5.49
N LEU A 777 -20.39 11.95 -6.63
CA LEU A 777 -21.69 12.42 -7.09
C LEU A 777 -22.06 11.74 -8.40
N VAL A 778 -23.18 11.01 -8.42
CA VAL A 778 -23.68 10.29 -9.60
C VAL A 778 -24.69 11.15 -10.34
N PHE A 779 -24.45 11.40 -11.63
CA PHE A 779 -25.31 12.16 -12.54
C PHE A 779 -25.92 11.19 -13.58
N GLY A 780 -27.11 10.69 -13.33
CA GLY A 780 -27.72 9.69 -14.21
C GLY A 780 -29.15 9.31 -13.84
N ASP A 781 -29.68 8.31 -14.50
CA ASP A 781 -31.04 7.79 -14.28
C ASP A 781 -31.11 6.92 -13.01
N MET A 782 -31.60 7.51 -11.93
CA MET A 782 -31.71 6.84 -10.64
C MET A 782 -32.78 5.74 -10.61
N ASP A 783 -33.78 5.80 -11.48
CA ASP A 783 -34.77 4.72 -11.62
C ASP A 783 -34.09 3.42 -12.05
N LEU A 784 -33.05 3.52 -12.89
CA LEU A 784 -32.25 2.36 -13.29
C LEU A 784 -31.43 1.78 -12.12
N PHE A 785 -30.90 2.62 -11.23
CA PHE A 785 -30.16 2.17 -10.07
C PHE A 785 -31.03 1.48 -9.02
N GLU A 786 -32.28 1.98 -8.85
CA GLU A 786 -33.24 1.44 -7.88
C GLU A 786 -33.67 0.01 -8.22
N ILE A 787 -33.83 -0.30 -9.51
CA ILE A 787 -34.28 -1.63 -9.96
C ILE A 787 -33.18 -2.69 -10.04
N GLN A 788 -31.90 -2.31 -9.87
CA GLN A 788 -30.80 -3.26 -9.95
C GLN A 788 -30.78 -4.21 -8.74
N PRO A 789 -30.40 -5.48 -8.93
CA PRO A 789 -30.22 -6.41 -7.81
C PRO A 789 -29.23 -5.87 -6.77
N ALA A 790 -29.56 -5.99 -5.50
CA ALA A 790 -28.70 -5.51 -4.41
C ALA A 790 -27.29 -6.15 -4.36
N SER A 791 -27.09 -7.27 -5.07
CA SER A 791 -25.81 -7.96 -5.24
C SER A 791 -24.98 -7.44 -6.41
N SER A 792 -25.58 -6.62 -7.30
CA SER A 792 -24.84 -6.01 -8.40
C SER A 792 -24.09 -4.75 -7.91
N PRO A 793 -22.99 -4.36 -8.56
CA PRO A 793 -22.25 -3.15 -8.23
C PRO A 793 -23.12 -1.88 -8.18
N ARG A 794 -24.00 -1.65 -9.17
CA ARG A 794 -24.94 -0.52 -9.17
C ARG A 794 -26.01 -0.63 -8.08
N GLY A 795 -26.58 -1.83 -7.87
CA GLY A 795 -27.57 -2.07 -6.82
C GLY A 795 -27.01 -1.94 -5.41
N LEU A 796 -25.73 -2.26 -5.20
CA LEU A 796 -25.05 -1.94 -3.95
C LEU A 796 -24.83 -0.43 -3.82
N LEU A 797 -24.42 0.26 -4.91
CA LEU A 797 -24.19 1.70 -4.91
C LEU A 797 -25.48 2.47 -4.57
N SER A 798 -26.63 2.03 -5.09
CA SER A 798 -27.93 2.66 -4.81
C SER A 798 -28.27 2.72 -3.33
N LYS A 799 -27.86 1.70 -2.52
CA LYS A 799 -28.06 1.71 -1.07
C LYS A 799 -27.31 2.86 -0.37
N TYR A 800 -26.13 3.20 -0.85
CA TYR A 800 -25.35 4.31 -0.31
C TYR A 800 -25.88 5.66 -0.79
N LEU A 801 -26.28 5.75 -2.06
CA LEU A 801 -26.86 6.97 -2.63
C LEU A 801 -28.19 7.33 -1.99
N PHE A 802 -29.07 6.37 -1.77
CA PHE A 802 -30.41 6.58 -1.21
C PHE A 802 -30.47 6.43 0.33
N ALA A 803 -29.32 6.37 1.00
CA ALA A 803 -29.25 6.25 2.45
C ALA A 803 -29.85 7.45 3.20
N SER A 804 -29.89 8.62 2.58
CA SER A 804 -30.44 9.86 3.12
C SER A 804 -31.06 10.70 2.01
N ASP A 805 -32.15 11.39 2.32
CA ASP A 805 -32.79 12.36 1.40
C ASP A 805 -31.84 13.53 1.06
N ASN A 806 -30.91 13.85 1.96
CA ASN A 806 -29.91 14.89 1.75
C ASN A 806 -28.87 14.54 0.69
N ASN A 807 -28.81 13.28 0.25
CA ASN A 807 -27.92 12.85 -0.82
C ASN A 807 -28.42 13.25 -2.21
N ALA A 808 -29.72 13.63 -2.32
CA ALA A 808 -30.31 14.10 -3.56
C ALA A 808 -29.94 15.56 -3.83
N LEU A 809 -29.13 15.78 -4.88
CA LEU A 809 -28.76 17.12 -5.32
C LEU A 809 -29.96 17.80 -5.98
N GLN A 810 -30.15 19.08 -5.69
CA GLN A 810 -31.23 19.90 -6.25
C GLN A 810 -30.67 20.76 -7.39
N PHE A 811 -30.89 20.34 -8.61
CA PHE A 811 -30.49 21.07 -9.81
C PHE A 811 -31.36 20.67 -11.00
N GLU A 812 -31.90 21.66 -11.70
CA GLU A 812 -32.66 21.46 -12.92
C GLU A 812 -31.96 22.13 -14.10
N TYR A 813 -31.51 21.31 -15.05
CA TYR A 813 -30.96 21.84 -16.29
C TYR A 813 -32.09 22.37 -17.17
N LYS A 814 -32.03 23.71 -17.42
CA LYS A 814 -32.93 24.36 -18.37
C LYS A 814 -32.14 24.73 -19.63
N GLU A 815 -32.57 24.18 -20.75
CA GLU A 815 -31.98 24.52 -22.01
C GLU A 815 -32.30 26.03 -22.28
N ARG A 816 -31.28 26.84 -22.63
CA ARG A 816 -31.45 28.27 -22.87
C ARG A 816 -32.36 28.46 -24.08
N GLN A 817 -33.51 29.12 -23.88
CA GLN A 817 -34.47 29.41 -24.95
C GLN A 817 -33.99 30.52 -25.90
N ASP A 818 -33.02 31.35 -25.54
CA ASP A 818 -32.39 32.37 -26.33
C ASP A 818 -31.44 31.82 -27.40
N LEU A 819 -31.06 30.55 -27.32
CA LEU A 819 -30.41 29.82 -28.41
C LEU A 819 -31.43 29.02 -29.22
N ASN A 820 -32.48 29.66 -29.71
CA ASN A 820 -33.32 29.17 -30.80
C ASN A 820 -32.50 29.13 -32.12
N THR A 821 -31.43 28.38 -32.13
CA THR A 821 -30.91 27.77 -33.35
C THR A 821 -32.00 26.78 -33.75
N ALA A 822 -32.62 27.07 -34.90
CA ALA A 822 -33.54 26.14 -35.54
C ALA A 822 -33.08 24.72 -35.29
N GLN A 823 -33.95 23.91 -34.69
CA GLN A 823 -33.58 22.51 -34.37
C GLN A 823 -33.20 21.81 -35.67
N THR A 824 -31.90 21.75 -35.91
CA THR A 824 -31.37 20.97 -37.02
C THR A 824 -31.42 19.51 -36.51
N GLN A 825 -32.51 18.85 -36.73
CA GLN A 825 -32.63 17.44 -36.39
C GLN A 825 -31.95 16.63 -37.49
N ILE A 826 -30.75 16.12 -37.19
CA ILE A 826 -30.05 15.19 -38.10
C ILE A 826 -30.52 13.79 -37.74
N SER A 827 -31.30 13.17 -38.62
CA SER A 827 -31.70 11.77 -38.48
C SER A 827 -30.96 10.93 -39.53
N ALA A 828 -30.33 9.86 -39.09
CA ALA A 828 -29.75 8.86 -39.98
C ALA A 828 -30.85 7.86 -40.32
N LEU A 829 -31.16 7.67 -41.62
CA LEU A 829 -32.16 6.72 -42.12
C LEU A 829 -31.42 5.49 -42.66
N HIS A 830 -31.81 4.31 -42.21
CA HIS A 830 -31.19 3.06 -42.63
C HIS A 830 -32.22 2.24 -43.45
N GLY A 831 -31.91 1.95 -44.70
CA GLY A 831 -32.74 1.15 -45.63
C GLY A 831 -33.80 1.95 -46.37
N VAL A 832 -34.28 1.35 -47.45
CA VAL A 832 -35.20 2.00 -48.42
C VAL A 832 -36.54 2.34 -47.76
N GLU A 833 -37.08 1.45 -46.95
CA GLU A 833 -38.36 1.65 -46.29
C GLU A 833 -38.41 2.85 -45.34
N GLN A 834 -37.33 3.06 -44.57
CA GLN A 834 -37.24 4.23 -43.68
C GLN A 834 -37.14 5.53 -44.46
N HIS A 835 -36.39 5.54 -45.59
CA HIS A 835 -36.32 6.70 -46.48
C HIS A 835 -37.65 7.04 -47.08
N ASP A 836 -38.41 6.03 -47.57
CA ASP A 836 -39.68 6.23 -48.22
C ASP A 836 -40.76 6.76 -47.25
N VAL A 837 -40.79 6.22 -46.04
CA VAL A 837 -41.69 6.72 -44.98
C VAL A 837 -41.35 8.14 -44.56
N PHE A 838 -40.05 8.41 -44.36
CA PHE A 838 -39.56 9.74 -43.92
C PHE A 838 -39.84 10.80 -44.98
N LEU A 839 -39.56 10.54 -46.25
CA LEU A 839 -39.76 11.48 -47.33
C LEU A 839 -41.27 11.78 -47.54
N ASN A 840 -42.12 10.78 -47.49
CA ASN A 840 -43.58 11.00 -47.59
C ASN A 840 -44.13 11.83 -46.42
N GLN A 841 -43.73 11.54 -45.19
CA GLN A 841 -44.11 12.33 -44.01
C GLN A 841 -43.57 13.75 -44.08
N THR A 842 -42.32 13.95 -44.61
CA THR A 842 -41.72 15.25 -44.78
C THR A 842 -42.47 16.08 -45.83
N PHE A 843 -42.87 15.53 -46.96
CA PHE A 843 -43.64 16.25 -47.98
C PHE A 843 -45.01 16.64 -47.47
N ASP A 844 -45.63 15.86 -46.58
CA ASP A 844 -46.92 16.22 -45.97
C ASP A 844 -46.82 17.31 -44.91
N ALA A 845 -45.74 17.36 -44.14
CA ALA A 845 -45.53 18.26 -43.02
C ALA A 845 -44.88 19.59 -43.37
N ILE A 846 -44.19 19.70 -44.53
CA ILE A 846 -43.38 20.83 -44.87
C ILE A 846 -44.16 22.10 -45.17
N GLY A 847 -43.68 23.25 -44.65
CA GLY A 847 -44.42 24.54 -44.80
C GLY A 847 -43.78 25.54 -45.74
N LYS A 848 -42.50 25.45 -46.13
CA LYS A 848 -41.78 26.44 -46.92
C LYS A 848 -40.96 25.90 -48.08
N SER A 849 -39.91 25.12 -47.79
CA SER A 849 -39.00 24.61 -48.82
C SER A 849 -38.38 23.30 -48.39
N ILE A 850 -38.01 22.50 -49.41
CA ILE A 850 -37.25 21.26 -49.22
C ILE A 850 -36.12 21.22 -50.26
N THR A 851 -34.92 20.88 -49.83
CA THR A 851 -33.77 20.60 -50.72
C THR A 851 -33.39 19.15 -50.58
N ILE A 852 -33.35 18.45 -51.71
CA ILE A 852 -33.01 17.00 -51.77
C ILE A 852 -31.70 16.90 -52.53
N VAL A 853 -30.66 16.43 -51.85
CA VAL A 853 -29.35 16.13 -52.45
C VAL A 853 -29.15 14.62 -52.44
N SER A 854 -29.19 14.02 -53.63
CA SER A 854 -28.98 12.57 -53.77
C SER A 854 -28.16 12.27 -55.02
N PRO A 855 -27.06 11.54 -54.95
CA PRO A 855 -26.25 11.13 -56.09
C PRO A 855 -26.93 9.96 -56.85
N TRP A 856 -28.00 9.39 -56.34
CA TRP A 856 -28.70 8.22 -56.94
C TRP A 856 -30.16 8.50 -57.34
N LEU A 857 -30.57 9.73 -57.40
CA LEU A 857 -31.96 10.09 -57.77
C LEU A 857 -32.14 9.88 -59.28
N THR A 858 -32.94 8.84 -59.65
CA THR A 858 -33.31 8.53 -61.01
C THR A 858 -34.80 8.79 -61.20
N TRP A 859 -35.21 9.16 -62.46
CA TRP A 859 -36.59 9.42 -62.78
C TRP A 859 -37.50 8.19 -62.54
N GLU A 860 -36.99 7.03 -62.87
CA GLU A 860 -37.67 5.74 -62.64
C GLU A 860 -37.96 5.46 -61.15
N LYS A 861 -37.04 5.81 -60.27
CA LYS A 861 -37.17 5.66 -58.82
C LYS A 861 -38.21 6.63 -58.24
N LEU A 862 -38.29 7.87 -58.75
CA LEU A 862 -39.28 8.86 -58.37
C LEU A 862 -40.73 8.45 -58.74
N GLU A 863 -40.91 7.80 -59.89
CA GLU A 863 -42.22 7.28 -60.30
C GLU A 863 -42.61 6.06 -59.47
N GLN A 864 -41.72 5.12 -59.26
CA GLN A 864 -42.02 3.86 -58.54
C GLN A 864 -42.38 4.06 -57.07
N THR A 865 -41.79 5.05 -56.43
CA THR A 865 -42.00 5.30 -54.99
C THR A 865 -43.16 6.24 -54.65
N GLY A 866 -43.82 6.78 -55.66
CA GLY A 866 -44.84 7.80 -55.50
C GLY A 866 -44.37 9.19 -55.08
N PHE A 867 -43.06 9.39 -54.97
CA PHE A 867 -42.48 10.68 -54.61
C PHE A 867 -42.79 11.79 -55.57
N LEU A 868 -42.84 11.51 -56.85
CA LEU A 868 -43.20 12.50 -57.83
C LEU A 868 -44.59 13.09 -57.58
N THR A 869 -45.55 12.27 -57.20
CA THR A 869 -46.90 12.72 -56.82
C THR A 869 -46.87 13.60 -55.58
N SER A 870 -46.13 13.19 -54.53
CA SER A 870 -45.96 13.97 -53.30
C SER A 870 -45.24 15.31 -53.55
N MET A 871 -44.25 15.32 -54.39
CA MET A 871 -43.54 16.57 -54.83
C MET A 871 -44.48 17.51 -55.59
N ILE A 872 -45.30 17.01 -56.54
CA ILE A 872 -46.28 17.80 -57.29
C ILE A 872 -47.31 18.40 -56.31
N GLN A 873 -47.82 17.66 -55.38
CA GLN A 873 -48.76 18.12 -54.36
C GLN A 873 -48.15 19.15 -53.43
N ALA A 874 -46.91 18.96 -53.00
CA ALA A 874 -46.18 19.94 -52.19
C ALA A 874 -45.95 21.27 -52.97
N ARG A 875 -45.60 21.20 -54.26
CA ARG A 875 -45.43 22.37 -55.09
C ARG A 875 -46.75 23.10 -55.34
N ALA A 876 -47.89 22.36 -55.47
CA ALA A 876 -49.22 22.96 -55.59
C ALA A 876 -49.64 23.72 -54.33
N ARG A 877 -49.08 23.41 -53.16
CA ARG A 877 -49.21 24.09 -51.87
C ARG A 877 -48.28 25.32 -51.72
N GLY A 878 -47.45 25.59 -52.74
CA GLY A 878 -46.50 26.70 -52.75
C GLY A 878 -45.18 26.41 -52.10
N ILE A 879 -44.83 25.15 -51.90
CA ILE A 879 -43.56 24.73 -51.36
C ILE A 879 -42.44 24.76 -52.42
N ASP A 880 -41.34 25.38 -52.13
CA ASP A 880 -40.21 25.36 -52.98
C ASP A 880 -39.41 24.07 -52.82
N ILE A 881 -39.18 23.36 -53.98
CA ILE A 881 -38.50 22.06 -54.02
C ILE A 881 -37.26 22.23 -54.94
N THR A 882 -36.13 22.00 -54.33
CA THR A 882 -34.84 22.08 -54.99
C THR A 882 -34.08 20.74 -54.93
#